data_c1d45f392c5c786ba9fdc775287d2793
#
_entry.id   c1d45f392c5c786ba9fdc775287d2793
#
_cell.length_a   1.000
_cell.length_b   1.000
_cell.length_c   1.000
_cell.angle_alpha   90.00
_cell.angle_beta   90.00
_cell.angle_gamma   90.00
#
_symmetry.space_group_name_H-M   'P 1'
#
loop_
_entity.id
_entity.type
_entity.pdbx_description
1 polymer ?
#
loop_
_entity_poly.entity_id
_entity_poly.type
_entity_poly.pdbx_seq_one_letter_code
_entity_poly.pdbx_strand_id
1 'polypeptide(L)'
;MQLPPDSPLREKMTKTAYGQLKQYLMLTRPEKMDAAWFATTLMQDWSQRSGIADAVWQGSGPSLLAFYAASLVSHPQWRLPVDDGLVSQVRTRLIRQMGQRNSESTLYQKMLAQVANQYADMRLADMTADTDASRLFSTDEVVPGMFTRQAWEQAVQPAIEKVVAERCDEMDWVLSDTKQTAAQSTSPEALRARLAERYFADFSGAWLDFLNSLRWQRAATLSDAIDQLTLMADVRQSPLVALMNTLSVQGRTGQTGEAIADSLVKSARQLFNRDNSPVIDQRSGARGPLDATFGPVLALLDNRDGGTPTSRLSLQTFLTRVTQVRLRLQQVTNATDPQAMTRLLAQTVFQGKAVDLTETRDYGSLVAAGLGQEWRGFGQTLFVRPMEQAWQQVLTPAAESLNAQWRSAVVEDWNSAFGGRYPFKNTSSEVSLPLLAKYLDSETGRIARFLQTRLNGVLHKEGSRWMADSINAQGLTFNPAFLQAMNTLSHLSDDAFANGEAGLHFALRPGTADGVMQTELVIDNQKLVYMNQMPVWRRFSWPADTEAPGASLSWISTRAGTRQYGDFQGAWGWIRLLDKAVVSAYPGTSSSWSLSWKAPDGLLLNYTLRTEAGEGPLALLALRNFTLPETIFSVRASAERVPLTDDIPGEEGY
;
A
#
# COMPACT_ATOMS: atom_id res chain seq x y z
N MET A 1 -47.16 -13.14 -1.82
CA MET A 1 -45.87 -13.43 -1.16
C MET A 1 -44.73 -12.63 -1.78
N GLN A 2 -44.80 -11.31 -1.63
CA GLN A 2 -43.80 -10.36 -2.13
C GLN A 2 -43.00 -9.70 -0.96
N LEU A 3 -43.11 -10.27 0.24
CA LEU A 3 -42.40 -9.73 1.42
C LEU A 3 -40.95 -10.24 1.47
N PRO A 4 -40.02 -9.43 1.96
CA PRO A 4 -38.61 -9.85 2.18
C PRO A 4 -38.52 -11.13 3.01
N PRO A 5 -37.50 -11.98 2.80
CA PRO A 5 -37.32 -13.24 3.56
C PRO A 5 -37.31 -13.07 5.08
N ASP A 6 -36.75 -11.96 5.57
CA ASP A 6 -36.51 -11.67 7.00
C ASP A 6 -37.60 -10.78 7.61
N SER A 7 -38.71 -10.57 6.92
CA SER A 7 -39.83 -9.76 7.41
C SER A 7 -40.53 -10.46 8.59
N PRO A 8 -40.75 -9.81 9.74
CA PRO A 8 -41.55 -10.36 10.86
C PRO A 8 -42.95 -10.78 10.44
N LEU A 9 -43.55 -10.06 9.48
CA LEU A 9 -44.86 -10.39 8.93
C LEU A 9 -44.81 -11.71 8.16
N ARG A 10 -43.75 -11.95 7.39
CA ARG A 10 -43.58 -13.22 6.65
C ARG A 10 -43.37 -14.39 7.61
N GLU A 11 -42.66 -14.19 8.72
CA GLU A 11 -42.50 -15.18 9.77
C GLU A 11 -43.83 -15.54 10.40
N LYS A 12 -44.65 -14.53 10.75
CA LYS A 12 -45.99 -14.73 11.30
C LYS A 12 -46.87 -15.51 10.34
N MET A 13 -46.86 -15.15 9.07
CA MET A 13 -47.62 -15.85 8.04
C MET A 13 -47.17 -17.30 7.84
N THR A 14 -45.88 -17.59 7.92
CA THR A 14 -45.35 -18.96 7.82
C THR A 14 -45.79 -19.81 9.02
N LYS A 15 -45.72 -19.26 10.24
CA LYS A 15 -46.21 -19.93 11.45
C LYS A 15 -47.71 -20.22 11.38
N THR A 16 -48.52 -19.25 10.92
CA THR A 16 -49.94 -19.43 10.74
C THR A 16 -50.23 -20.51 9.70
N ALA A 17 -49.58 -20.47 8.53
CA ALA A 17 -49.77 -21.50 7.48
C ALA A 17 -49.36 -22.90 7.96
N TYR A 18 -48.27 -23.01 8.73
CA TYR A 18 -47.87 -24.27 9.36
C TYR A 18 -48.94 -24.79 10.33
N GLY A 19 -49.43 -23.91 11.22
CA GLY A 19 -50.49 -24.25 12.16
C GLY A 19 -51.75 -24.75 11.44
N GLN A 20 -52.17 -24.07 10.39
CA GLN A 20 -53.35 -24.47 9.56
C GLN A 20 -53.13 -25.80 8.85
N LEU A 21 -51.93 -26.06 8.32
CA LEU A 21 -51.59 -27.37 7.74
C LEU A 21 -51.64 -28.47 8.81
N LYS A 22 -51.13 -28.23 10.00
CA LYS A 22 -51.19 -29.18 11.12
C LYS A 22 -52.60 -29.49 11.54
N GLN A 23 -53.47 -28.47 11.64
CA GLN A 23 -54.90 -28.64 11.92
C GLN A 23 -55.56 -29.49 10.86
N TYR A 24 -55.33 -29.21 9.59
CA TYR A 24 -55.90 -29.97 8.45
C TYR A 24 -55.45 -31.43 8.47
N LEU A 25 -54.17 -31.68 8.69
CA LEU A 25 -53.62 -33.04 8.79
C LEU A 25 -54.16 -33.82 9.99
N MET A 26 -54.44 -33.16 11.12
CA MET A 26 -55.11 -33.81 12.28
C MET A 26 -56.55 -34.27 11.93
N LEU A 27 -57.24 -33.49 11.12
CA LEU A 27 -58.60 -33.84 10.66
C LEU A 27 -58.59 -35.03 9.66
N THR A 28 -57.52 -35.21 8.92
CA THR A 28 -57.39 -36.29 7.95
C THR A 28 -56.73 -37.53 8.54
N ARG A 29 -56.02 -37.39 9.68
CA ARG A 29 -55.28 -38.46 10.36
C ARG A 29 -55.62 -38.49 11.86
N PRO A 30 -56.69 -39.14 12.25
CA PRO A 30 -57.12 -39.20 13.64
C PRO A 30 -56.08 -39.65 14.64
N GLU A 31 -55.14 -40.52 14.21
CA GLU A 31 -54.05 -41.02 15.03
C GLU A 31 -53.02 -39.95 15.44
N LYS A 32 -53.05 -38.79 14.77
CA LYS A 32 -52.16 -37.64 15.10
C LYS A 32 -52.91 -36.51 15.83
N MET A 33 -54.15 -36.73 16.23
CA MET A 33 -55.01 -35.73 16.85
C MET A 33 -54.52 -35.40 18.29
N ASP A 34 -54.20 -34.14 18.50
CA ASP A 34 -54.06 -33.53 19.85
C ASP A 34 -55.28 -32.61 20.05
N ALA A 35 -56.28 -33.11 20.78
CA ALA A 35 -57.53 -32.44 20.96
C ALA A 35 -57.44 -31.09 21.64
N ALA A 36 -56.55 -30.93 22.62
CA ALA A 36 -56.34 -29.71 23.35
C ALA A 36 -55.69 -28.64 22.48
N TRP A 37 -54.63 -28.99 21.80
CA TRP A 37 -53.93 -28.07 20.85
C TRP A 37 -54.84 -27.68 19.70
N PHE A 38 -55.55 -28.67 19.10
CA PHE A 38 -56.46 -28.46 18.00
C PHE A 38 -57.60 -27.48 18.34
N ALA A 39 -58.31 -27.71 19.45
CA ALA A 39 -59.38 -26.87 19.89
C ALA A 39 -58.91 -25.42 20.17
N THR A 40 -57.79 -25.28 20.88
CA THR A 40 -57.24 -23.97 21.22
C THR A 40 -56.81 -23.17 19.99
N THR A 41 -56.09 -23.81 19.09
CA THR A 41 -55.54 -23.15 17.89
C THR A 41 -56.65 -22.81 16.91
N LEU A 42 -57.62 -23.70 16.73
CA LEU A 42 -58.73 -23.48 15.82
C LEU A 42 -59.66 -22.34 16.34
N MET A 43 -59.83 -22.22 17.66
CA MET A 43 -60.55 -21.09 18.26
C MET A 43 -59.84 -19.75 18.05
N GLN A 44 -58.50 -19.74 18.05
CA GLN A 44 -57.72 -18.54 17.73
C GLN A 44 -57.89 -18.15 16.26
N ASP A 45 -57.86 -19.12 15.33
CA ASP A 45 -58.04 -18.87 13.89
C ASP A 45 -59.49 -18.53 13.54
N TRP A 46 -60.47 -19.07 14.25
CA TRP A 46 -61.89 -18.87 14.02
C TRP A 46 -62.56 -18.05 15.16
N SER A 47 -61.85 -17.00 15.60
CA SER A 47 -62.37 -16.13 16.69
C SER A 47 -63.70 -15.48 16.33
N GLN A 48 -64.01 -15.30 15.04
CA GLN A 48 -65.27 -14.79 14.51
C GLN A 48 -65.81 -15.73 13.48
N ARG A 49 -67.05 -16.19 13.62
CA ARG A 49 -67.70 -17.08 12.66
C ARG A 49 -69.02 -16.46 12.15
N SER A 50 -69.15 -16.33 10.85
CA SER A 50 -70.35 -15.78 10.26
C SER A 50 -71.59 -16.67 10.52
N GLY A 51 -72.68 -16.08 10.94
CA GLY A 51 -73.94 -16.77 11.20
C GLY A 51 -74.13 -17.27 12.64
N ILE A 52 -73.17 -17.07 13.55
CA ILE A 52 -73.29 -17.40 14.97
C ILE A 52 -72.93 -16.16 15.76
N ALA A 53 -73.70 -15.83 16.80
CA ALA A 53 -73.38 -14.72 17.69
C ALA A 53 -72.06 -15.01 18.43
N ASP A 54 -71.17 -14.02 18.48
CA ASP A 54 -69.80 -14.17 19.03
C ASP A 54 -69.82 -14.70 20.48
N ALA A 55 -70.74 -14.27 21.32
CA ALA A 55 -70.90 -14.75 22.70
C ALA A 55 -71.23 -16.26 22.77
N VAL A 56 -72.06 -16.75 21.87
CA VAL A 56 -72.43 -18.18 21.79
C VAL A 56 -71.24 -19.00 21.26
N TRP A 57 -70.51 -18.47 20.29
CA TRP A 57 -69.33 -19.15 19.75
C TRP A 57 -68.21 -19.21 20.77
N GLN A 58 -67.91 -18.14 21.47
CA GLN A 58 -66.88 -18.09 22.52
C GLN A 58 -67.24 -19.01 23.71
N GLY A 59 -68.52 -19.13 24.05
CA GLY A 59 -68.95 -19.99 25.15
C GLY A 59 -68.98 -21.50 24.80
N SER A 60 -69.49 -21.85 23.62
CA SER A 60 -69.71 -23.25 23.25
C SER A 60 -68.66 -23.83 22.31
N GLY A 61 -67.98 -22.98 21.55
CA GLY A 61 -67.04 -23.40 20.53
C GLY A 61 -65.88 -24.27 21.04
N PRO A 62 -65.21 -23.89 22.14
CA PRO A 62 -64.11 -24.70 22.71
C PRO A 62 -64.55 -26.13 23.07
N SER A 63 -65.72 -26.26 23.69
CA SER A 63 -66.25 -27.57 24.11
C SER A 63 -66.65 -28.43 22.91
N LEU A 64 -67.28 -27.84 21.88
CA LEU A 64 -67.63 -28.53 20.65
C LEU A 64 -66.42 -29.02 19.86
N LEU A 65 -65.41 -28.17 19.72
CA LEU A 65 -64.20 -28.55 19.01
C LEU A 65 -63.40 -29.60 19.79
N ALA A 66 -63.30 -29.51 21.09
CA ALA A 66 -62.67 -30.50 21.91
C ALA A 66 -63.39 -31.86 21.87
N PHE A 67 -64.73 -31.84 21.93
CA PHE A 67 -65.55 -33.02 21.76
C PHE A 67 -65.39 -33.66 20.37
N TYR A 68 -65.43 -32.88 19.32
CA TYR A 68 -65.20 -33.36 17.96
C TYR A 68 -63.82 -33.99 17.82
N ALA A 69 -62.79 -33.29 18.27
CA ALA A 69 -61.42 -33.78 18.19
C ALA A 69 -61.22 -35.11 18.97
N ALA A 70 -61.75 -35.19 20.20
CA ALA A 70 -61.70 -36.42 20.99
C ALA A 70 -62.48 -37.57 20.36
N SER A 71 -63.64 -37.26 19.76
CA SER A 71 -64.52 -38.27 19.12
C SER A 71 -63.99 -38.75 17.79
N LEU A 72 -63.18 -37.98 17.08
CA LEU A 72 -62.63 -38.33 15.77
C LEU A 72 -61.73 -39.58 15.84
N VAL A 73 -61.02 -39.78 16.93
CA VAL A 73 -60.20 -40.96 17.16
C VAL A 73 -61.03 -42.22 17.25
N SER A 74 -62.22 -42.12 17.87
CA SER A 74 -63.16 -43.25 18.05
C SER A 74 -64.08 -43.49 16.85
N HIS A 75 -64.23 -42.47 15.99
CA HIS A 75 -65.11 -42.47 14.85
C HIS A 75 -64.35 -42.12 13.54
N PRO A 76 -63.51 -43.04 13.02
CA PRO A 76 -62.68 -42.77 11.84
C PRO A 76 -63.47 -42.35 10.59
N GLN A 77 -64.76 -42.69 10.51
CA GLN A 77 -65.65 -42.30 9.42
C GLN A 77 -65.96 -40.77 9.39
N TRP A 78 -65.67 -40.04 10.44
CA TRP A 78 -65.81 -38.57 10.51
C TRP A 78 -64.57 -37.81 10.04
N ARG A 79 -63.50 -38.52 9.66
CA ARG A 79 -62.27 -37.92 9.11
C ARG A 79 -62.59 -37.23 7.78
N LEU A 80 -61.88 -36.14 7.51
CA LEU A 80 -61.93 -35.52 6.20
C LEU A 80 -61.06 -36.33 5.22
N PRO A 81 -61.49 -36.46 3.94
CA PRO A 81 -60.64 -37.02 2.91
C PRO A 81 -59.43 -36.11 2.71
N VAL A 82 -58.25 -36.72 2.56
CA VAL A 82 -57.02 -35.97 2.32
C VAL A 82 -56.96 -35.53 0.87
N ASP A 83 -56.61 -34.26 0.63
CA ASP A 83 -56.21 -33.76 -0.66
C ASP A 83 -54.67 -33.76 -0.73
N ASP A 84 -54.11 -34.84 -1.29
CA ASP A 84 -52.65 -35.03 -1.37
C ASP A 84 -52.00 -33.96 -2.24
N GLY A 85 -52.71 -33.43 -3.24
CA GLY A 85 -52.20 -32.34 -4.08
C GLY A 85 -52.04 -31.04 -3.32
N LEU A 86 -53.06 -30.65 -2.53
CA LEU A 86 -53.00 -29.48 -1.66
C LEU A 86 -51.90 -29.62 -0.60
N VAL A 87 -51.84 -30.76 0.09
CA VAL A 87 -50.82 -31.03 1.13
C VAL A 87 -49.42 -30.93 0.55
N SER A 88 -49.17 -31.55 -0.60
CA SER A 88 -47.87 -31.50 -1.27
C SER A 88 -47.46 -30.07 -1.66
N GLN A 89 -48.38 -29.29 -2.22
CA GLN A 89 -48.12 -27.89 -2.58
C GLN A 89 -47.80 -27.02 -1.36
N VAL A 90 -48.59 -27.14 -0.30
CA VAL A 90 -48.37 -26.37 0.93
C VAL A 90 -47.07 -26.77 1.59
N ARG A 91 -46.77 -28.07 1.71
CA ARG A 91 -45.50 -28.59 2.21
C ARG A 91 -44.31 -28.04 1.42
N THR A 92 -44.34 -28.12 0.10
CA THR A 92 -43.25 -27.62 -0.76
C THR A 92 -43.00 -26.12 -0.53
N ARG A 93 -44.06 -25.33 -0.39
CA ARG A 93 -43.93 -23.90 -0.12
C ARG A 93 -43.39 -23.62 1.28
N LEU A 94 -43.85 -24.32 2.30
CA LEU A 94 -43.39 -24.19 3.68
C LEU A 94 -41.94 -24.61 3.80
N ILE A 95 -41.55 -25.79 3.25
CA ILE A 95 -40.18 -26.28 3.25
C ILE A 95 -39.23 -25.28 2.55
N ARG A 96 -39.66 -24.72 1.41
CA ARG A 96 -38.85 -23.69 0.73
C ARG A 96 -38.67 -22.44 1.59
N GLN A 97 -39.69 -21.99 2.27
CA GLN A 97 -39.64 -20.80 3.13
C GLN A 97 -38.86 -21.06 4.40
N MET A 98 -39.01 -22.21 5.01
CA MET A 98 -38.27 -22.65 6.17
C MET A 98 -36.81 -22.93 5.80
N GLY A 99 -36.55 -23.50 4.62
CA GLY A 99 -35.20 -23.65 4.10
C GLY A 99 -34.48 -22.33 3.85
N GLN A 100 -35.18 -21.29 3.43
CA GLN A 100 -34.63 -19.92 3.33
C GLN A 100 -34.35 -19.31 4.71
N ARG A 101 -35.23 -19.55 5.71
CA ARG A 101 -35.02 -19.14 7.10
C ARG A 101 -33.88 -19.90 7.76
N ASN A 102 -33.73 -21.16 7.45
CA ASN A 102 -32.68 -22.02 7.95
C ASN A 102 -31.42 -22.01 7.08
N SER A 103 -31.32 -21.07 6.11
CA SER A 103 -30.07 -20.87 5.39
C SER A 103 -28.98 -20.44 6.38
N GLU A 104 -27.76 -20.90 6.14
CA GLU A 104 -26.59 -20.57 6.97
C GLU A 104 -26.48 -19.05 7.20
N SER A 105 -26.75 -18.26 6.17
CA SER A 105 -26.70 -16.81 6.26
C SER A 105 -27.74 -16.21 7.22
N THR A 106 -29.00 -16.72 7.15
CA THR A 106 -30.08 -16.24 8.02
C THR A 106 -29.83 -16.66 9.47
N LEU A 107 -29.38 -17.87 9.70
CA LEU A 107 -29.03 -18.38 11.03
C LEU A 107 -27.87 -17.61 11.64
N TYR A 108 -26.88 -17.29 10.81
CA TYR A 108 -25.74 -16.47 11.24
C TYR A 108 -26.18 -15.07 11.67
N GLN A 109 -26.98 -14.38 10.87
CA GLN A 109 -27.50 -13.06 11.22
C GLN A 109 -28.38 -13.09 12.49
N LYS A 110 -29.19 -14.14 12.65
CA LYS A 110 -30.00 -14.36 13.87
C LYS A 110 -29.12 -14.54 15.10
N MET A 111 -28.03 -15.29 14.96
CA MET A 111 -27.03 -15.49 16.03
C MET A 111 -26.36 -14.15 16.39
N LEU A 112 -25.88 -13.40 15.40
CA LEU A 112 -25.25 -12.08 15.64
C LEU A 112 -26.21 -11.10 16.28
N ALA A 113 -27.49 -11.06 15.87
CA ALA A 113 -28.49 -10.20 16.46
C ALA A 113 -28.78 -10.52 17.94
N GLN A 114 -28.62 -11.77 18.37
CA GLN A 114 -28.75 -12.15 19.79
C GLN A 114 -27.58 -11.63 20.65
N VAL A 115 -26.41 -11.48 20.05
CA VAL A 115 -25.18 -11.05 20.75
C VAL A 115 -24.93 -9.56 20.59
N ALA A 116 -25.48 -8.95 19.53
CA ALA A 116 -25.33 -7.53 19.25
C ALA A 116 -25.77 -6.70 20.48
N ASN A 117 -24.99 -5.69 20.80
CA ASN A 117 -25.22 -4.76 21.92
C ASN A 117 -25.13 -5.36 23.34
N GLN A 118 -24.70 -6.61 23.50
CA GLN A 118 -24.46 -7.18 24.82
C GLN A 118 -23.09 -6.80 25.39
N TYR A 119 -22.14 -6.49 24.53
CA TYR A 119 -20.76 -6.14 24.87
C TYR A 119 -20.42 -4.79 24.28
N ALA A 120 -19.75 -3.97 25.07
CA ALA A 120 -19.23 -2.69 24.59
C ALA A 120 -18.14 -2.90 23.55
N ASP A 121 -18.10 -2.02 22.56
CA ASP A 121 -17.04 -2.01 21.57
C ASP A 121 -15.68 -1.77 22.23
N MET A 122 -14.68 -2.50 21.77
CA MET A 122 -13.32 -2.40 22.29
C MET A 122 -12.56 -1.30 21.54
N ARG A 123 -12.12 -0.30 22.29
CA ARG A 123 -11.34 0.84 21.79
C ARG A 123 -9.85 0.64 22.04
N LEU A 124 -9.03 1.42 21.36
CA LEU A 124 -7.58 1.39 21.56
C LEU A 124 -7.19 1.58 23.03
N ALA A 125 -7.86 2.49 23.75
CA ALA A 125 -7.61 2.72 25.17
C ALA A 125 -7.86 1.47 26.05
N ASP A 126 -8.84 0.65 25.69
CA ASP A 126 -9.13 -0.61 26.39
C ASP A 126 -8.05 -1.67 26.15
N MET A 127 -7.41 -1.63 24.98
CA MET A 127 -6.36 -2.58 24.57
C MET A 127 -5.00 -2.23 25.15
N THR A 128 -4.75 -0.97 25.41
CA THR A 128 -3.45 -0.46 25.86
C THR A 128 -3.42 -0.18 27.35
N ALA A 129 -4.53 -0.41 28.05
CA ALA A 129 -4.68 -0.27 29.49
C ALA A 129 -4.10 1.04 30.05
N ASP A 130 -3.34 1.01 31.13
CA ASP A 130 -2.79 2.18 31.82
C ASP A 130 -1.63 2.89 31.10
N THR A 131 -1.48 2.67 29.78
CA THR A 131 -0.46 3.31 28.98
C THR A 131 -0.99 4.50 28.18
N ASP A 132 -0.13 5.44 27.82
CA ASP A 132 -0.51 6.59 26.99
C ASP A 132 -0.27 6.29 25.50
N ALA A 133 -1.20 5.54 24.88
CA ALA A 133 -1.12 5.17 23.47
C ALA A 133 -1.14 6.39 22.54
N SER A 134 -1.79 7.48 22.91
CA SER A 134 -1.95 8.68 22.09
C SER A 134 -0.62 9.34 21.72
N ARG A 135 0.43 9.08 22.49
CA ARG A 135 1.79 9.57 22.21
C ARG A 135 2.48 8.80 21.09
N LEU A 136 2.07 7.56 20.82
CA LEU A 136 2.67 6.71 19.79
C LEU A 136 1.77 6.54 18.58
N PHE A 137 0.53 6.14 18.78
CA PHE A 137 -0.40 5.85 17.71
C PHE A 137 -1.86 6.08 18.11
N SER A 138 -2.71 6.26 17.12
CA SER A 138 -4.14 6.51 17.32
C SER A 138 -4.96 5.89 16.19
N THR A 139 -6.24 5.68 16.47
CA THR A 139 -7.26 5.31 15.50
C THR A 139 -8.61 5.82 15.96
N ASP A 140 -9.52 6.07 15.00
CA ASP A 140 -10.92 6.40 15.27
C ASP A 140 -11.82 5.16 15.21
N GLU A 141 -11.27 4.02 14.77
CA GLU A 141 -11.98 2.75 14.65
C GLU A 141 -12.09 2.02 15.98
N VAL A 142 -13.04 1.09 16.05
CA VAL A 142 -13.28 0.23 17.20
C VAL A 142 -13.46 -1.21 16.74
N VAL A 143 -13.19 -2.17 17.63
CA VAL A 143 -13.58 -3.57 17.40
C VAL A 143 -14.95 -3.78 18.00
N PRO A 144 -15.98 -4.19 17.21
CA PRO A 144 -17.30 -4.49 17.75
C PRO A 144 -17.23 -5.48 18.91
N GLY A 145 -17.93 -5.17 20.00
CA GLY A 145 -17.83 -5.94 21.26
C GLY A 145 -18.18 -7.42 21.10
N MET A 146 -18.98 -7.77 20.09
CA MET A 146 -19.29 -9.16 19.74
C MET A 146 -18.09 -9.95 19.22
N PHE A 147 -17.03 -9.31 18.74
CA PHE A 147 -15.81 -9.94 18.23
C PHE A 147 -14.67 -9.90 19.25
N THR A 148 -14.98 -10.29 20.48
CA THR A 148 -14.02 -10.42 21.57
C THR A 148 -14.05 -11.85 22.12
N ARG A 149 -12.98 -12.24 22.79
CA ARG A 149 -12.91 -13.55 23.46
C ARG A 149 -14.02 -13.72 24.48
N GLN A 150 -14.29 -12.69 25.26
CA GLN A 150 -15.36 -12.70 26.25
C GLN A 150 -16.74 -12.95 25.60
N ALA A 151 -17.03 -12.25 24.50
CA ALA A 151 -18.27 -12.44 23.77
C ALA A 151 -18.39 -13.86 23.19
N TRP A 152 -17.31 -14.41 22.65
CA TRP A 152 -17.27 -15.79 22.18
C TRP A 152 -17.63 -16.79 23.27
N GLU A 153 -16.94 -16.73 24.39
CA GLU A 153 -17.09 -17.71 25.48
C GLU A 153 -18.44 -17.59 26.19
N GLN A 154 -18.96 -16.39 26.39
CA GLN A 154 -20.14 -16.13 27.19
C GLN A 154 -21.45 -16.04 26.40
N ALA A 155 -21.41 -15.64 25.14
CA ALA A 155 -22.61 -15.39 24.35
C ALA A 155 -22.65 -16.03 22.98
N VAL A 156 -21.59 -15.96 22.18
CA VAL A 156 -21.62 -16.43 20.78
C VAL A 156 -21.72 -17.94 20.72
N GLN A 157 -20.90 -18.66 21.46
CA GLN A 157 -20.92 -20.11 21.49
C GLN A 157 -22.29 -20.66 21.97
N PRO A 158 -22.87 -20.16 23.07
CA PRO A 158 -24.25 -20.53 23.44
C PRO A 158 -25.30 -20.15 22.40
N ALA A 159 -25.15 -19.01 21.71
CA ALA A 159 -26.07 -18.59 20.67
C ALA A 159 -26.03 -19.52 19.45
N ILE A 160 -24.85 -20.00 19.06
CA ILE A 160 -24.71 -21.03 18.01
C ILE A 160 -25.45 -22.30 18.39
N GLU A 161 -25.27 -22.81 19.62
CA GLU A 161 -25.93 -24.02 20.11
C GLU A 161 -27.47 -23.84 20.07
N LYS A 162 -27.95 -22.70 20.54
CA LYS A 162 -29.38 -22.38 20.54
C LYS A 162 -29.96 -22.34 19.13
N VAL A 163 -29.32 -21.65 18.21
CA VAL A 163 -29.76 -21.52 16.82
C VAL A 163 -29.77 -22.87 16.10
N VAL A 164 -28.78 -23.71 16.37
CA VAL A 164 -28.70 -25.07 15.82
C VAL A 164 -29.80 -25.96 16.39
N ALA A 165 -30.05 -25.90 17.72
CA ALA A 165 -31.09 -26.66 18.38
C ALA A 165 -32.49 -26.27 17.89
N GLU A 166 -32.78 -24.97 17.81
CA GLU A 166 -34.07 -24.46 17.29
C GLU A 166 -34.35 -24.94 15.86
N ARG A 167 -33.32 -25.14 15.03
CA ARG A 167 -33.47 -25.70 13.69
C ARG A 167 -33.90 -27.16 13.69
N CYS A 168 -33.41 -27.96 14.64
CA CYS A 168 -33.70 -29.40 14.71
C CYS A 168 -35.15 -29.67 15.11
N ASP A 169 -35.81 -28.80 15.89
CA ASP A 169 -37.16 -28.98 16.40
C ASP A 169 -38.25 -28.68 15.36
N GLU A 170 -37.93 -28.07 14.23
CA GLU A 170 -38.90 -27.65 13.20
C GLU A 170 -39.20 -28.72 12.13
N MET A 171 -38.59 -29.88 12.14
CA MET A 171 -38.84 -30.97 11.18
C MET A 171 -39.72 -32.06 11.78
N ASP A 172 -41.02 -31.86 11.81
CA ASP A 172 -42.00 -32.79 12.34
C ASP A 172 -42.84 -33.50 11.25
N TRP A 173 -43.75 -34.37 11.69
CA TRP A 173 -44.66 -35.13 10.84
C TRP A 173 -45.60 -34.27 9.94
N VAL A 174 -45.74 -33.00 10.24
CA VAL A 174 -46.57 -32.06 9.45
C VAL A 174 -45.92 -31.78 8.09
N LEU A 175 -44.60 -31.67 8.05
CA LEU A 175 -43.86 -31.34 6.83
C LEU A 175 -43.45 -32.56 6.02
N SER A 176 -43.37 -33.74 6.60
CA SER A 176 -42.95 -34.97 5.89
C SER A 176 -43.60 -36.21 6.44
N ASP A 177 -44.07 -37.09 5.54
CA ASP A 177 -44.60 -38.42 5.88
C ASP A 177 -43.53 -39.48 6.00
N THR A 178 -42.30 -39.17 5.59
CA THR A 178 -41.17 -40.13 5.59
C THR A 178 -40.02 -39.58 6.39
N LYS A 179 -39.43 -40.48 7.24
CA LYS A 179 -38.18 -40.20 7.99
C LYS A 179 -36.94 -39.98 7.07
N GLN A 180 -37.12 -40.00 5.76
CA GLN A 180 -36.01 -40.05 4.78
C GLN A 180 -35.57 -38.69 4.22
N THR A 181 -36.19 -37.58 4.55
CA THR A 181 -35.74 -36.23 4.08
C THR A 181 -34.63 -35.64 4.94
N ALA A 182 -34.16 -36.32 5.96
CA ALA A 182 -33.04 -35.88 6.81
C ALA A 182 -31.64 -35.99 6.13
N ALA A 183 -31.54 -36.67 4.99
CA ALA A 183 -30.26 -36.88 4.31
C ALA A 183 -29.73 -35.68 3.51
N GLN A 184 -30.50 -34.62 3.34
CA GLN A 184 -30.06 -33.36 2.69
C GLN A 184 -29.89 -32.19 3.66
N SER A 185 -30.22 -32.35 4.92
CA SER A 185 -29.92 -31.35 5.93
C SER A 185 -28.49 -31.54 6.44
N THR A 186 -27.67 -30.50 6.33
CA THR A 186 -26.35 -30.44 6.97
C THR A 186 -26.47 -30.88 8.43
N SER A 187 -25.61 -31.80 8.88
CA SER A 187 -25.64 -32.27 10.27
C SER A 187 -25.53 -31.09 11.26
N PRO A 188 -26.10 -31.19 12.47
CA PRO A 188 -25.96 -30.15 13.49
C PRO A 188 -24.49 -29.79 13.75
N GLU A 189 -23.60 -30.76 13.75
CA GLU A 189 -22.15 -30.56 13.94
C GLU A 189 -21.53 -29.78 12.78
N ALA A 190 -21.88 -30.12 11.54
CA ALA A 190 -21.39 -29.39 10.37
C ALA A 190 -21.92 -27.95 10.33
N LEU A 191 -23.15 -27.71 10.75
CA LEU A 191 -23.71 -26.37 10.85
C LEU A 191 -23.03 -25.54 11.95
N ARG A 192 -22.79 -26.12 13.13
CA ARG A 192 -21.99 -25.47 14.19
C ARG A 192 -20.63 -25.04 13.68
N ALA A 193 -19.94 -25.97 13.01
CA ALA A 193 -18.61 -25.70 12.46
C ALA A 193 -18.64 -24.54 11.44
N ARG A 194 -19.62 -24.48 10.54
CA ARG A 194 -19.74 -23.39 9.56
C ARG A 194 -20.08 -22.07 10.18
N LEU A 195 -20.98 -22.03 11.15
CA LEU A 195 -21.33 -20.79 11.86
C LEU A 195 -20.14 -20.26 12.65
N ALA A 196 -19.39 -21.14 13.31
CA ALA A 196 -18.17 -20.80 14.01
C ALA A 196 -17.08 -20.29 13.05
N GLU A 197 -16.87 -20.97 11.93
CA GLU A 197 -15.90 -20.58 10.90
C GLU A 197 -16.21 -19.18 10.37
N ARG A 198 -17.47 -18.90 10.07
CA ARG A 198 -17.91 -17.59 9.59
C ARG A 198 -17.71 -16.50 10.66
N TYR A 199 -18.03 -16.83 11.92
CA TYR A 199 -17.79 -15.89 13.01
C TYR A 199 -16.30 -15.57 13.16
N PHE A 200 -15.42 -16.55 13.10
CA PHE A 200 -13.98 -16.32 13.19
C PHE A 200 -13.40 -15.59 11.97
N ALA A 201 -13.99 -15.74 10.79
CA ALA A 201 -13.65 -14.94 9.63
C ALA A 201 -14.02 -13.46 9.85
N ASP A 202 -15.23 -13.17 10.35
CA ASP A 202 -15.67 -11.82 10.67
C ASP A 202 -14.89 -11.23 11.85
N PHE A 203 -14.57 -12.04 12.86
CA PHE A 203 -13.68 -11.67 13.97
C PHE A 203 -12.31 -11.22 13.45
N SER A 204 -11.68 -12.02 12.62
CA SER A 204 -10.39 -11.69 12.00
C SER A 204 -10.48 -10.42 11.17
N GLY A 205 -11.52 -10.27 10.36
CA GLY A 205 -11.75 -9.07 9.57
C GLY A 205 -11.88 -7.81 10.42
N ALA A 206 -12.71 -7.85 11.46
CA ALA A 206 -12.91 -6.71 12.36
C ALA A 206 -11.61 -6.29 13.07
N TRP A 207 -10.82 -7.24 13.53
CA TRP A 207 -9.52 -6.95 14.16
C TRP A 207 -8.50 -6.42 13.16
N LEU A 208 -8.41 -6.99 11.95
CA LEU A 208 -7.51 -6.50 10.91
C LEU A 208 -7.88 -5.09 10.45
N ASP A 209 -9.16 -4.79 10.26
CA ASP A 209 -9.63 -3.46 9.89
C ASP A 209 -9.23 -2.43 10.95
N PHE A 210 -9.46 -2.75 12.21
CA PHE A 210 -9.04 -1.90 13.33
C PHE A 210 -7.52 -1.71 13.38
N LEU A 211 -6.75 -2.78 13.35
CA LEU A 211 -5.29 -2.74 13.50
C LEU A 211 -4.60 -2.07 12.31
N ASN A 212 -5.11 -2.27 11.09
CA ASN A 212 -4.59 -1.61 9.90
C ASN A 212 -5.01 -0.13 9.81
N SER A 213 -5.97 0.32 10.61
CA SER A 213 -6.39 1.73 10.71
C SER A 213 -5.48 2.56 11.62
N LEU A 214 -4.60 1.93 12.40
CA LEU A 214 -3.66 2.62 13.28
C LEU A 214 -2.75 3.57 12.51
N ARG A 215 -2.57 4.76 13.07
CA ARG A 215 -1.69 5.80 12.52
C ARG A 215 -0.65 6.16 13.56
N TRP A 216 0.62 6.14 13.14
CA TRP A 216 1.72 6.57 14.00
C TRP A 216 1.66 8.08 14.23
N GLN A 217 1.89 8.50 15.45
CA GLN A 217 1.89 9.91 15.82
C GLN A 217 3.13 10.61 15.25
N ARG A 218 2.93 11.76 14.61
CA ARG A 218 4.02 12.53 14.02
C ARG A 218 4.91 13.14 15.09
N ALA A 219 6.21 12.93 15.00
CA ALA A 219 7.22 13.65 15.77
C ALA A 219 7.59 14.96 15.05
N ALA A 220 7.49 16.08 15.74
CA ALA A 220 7.84 17.39 15.17
C ALA A 220 9.36 17.63 15.21
N THR A 221 10.03 17.10 16.23
CA THR A 221 11.48 17.28 16.49
C THR A 221 12.16 15.93 16.71
N LEU A 222 13.49 15.94 16.66
CA LEU A 222 14.29 14.75 17.01
C LEU A 222 14.08 14.35 18.47
N SER A 223 13.91 15.31 19.37
CA SER A 223 13.58 15.05 20.78
C SER A 223 12.27 14.31 20.93
N ASP A 224 11.21 14.74 20.21
CA ASP A 224 9.92 14.07 20.22
C ASP A 224 10.05 12.62 19.70
N ALA A 225 10.83 12.41 18.65
CA ALA A 225 11.10 11.07 18.13
C ALA A 225 11.82 10.19 19.16
N ILE A 226 12.80 10.73 19.89
CA ILE A 226 13.50 10.01 20.97
C ILE A 226 12.54 9.65 22.10
N ASP A 227 11.64 10.56 22.48
CA ASP A 227 10.64 10.32 23.53
C ASP A 227 9.66 9.21 23.10
N GLN A 228 9.23 9.21 21.82
CA GLN A 228 8.41 8.13 21.28
C GLN A 228 9.14 6.78 21.32
N LEU A 229 10.41 6.73 20.89
CA LEU A 229 11.19 5.50 20.94
C LEU A 229 11.43 5.03 22.36
N THR A 230 11.61 5.95 23.30
CA THR A 230 11.76 5.65 24.74
C THR A 230 10.49 4.99 25.28
N LEU A 231 9.32 5.56 25.01
CA LEU A 231 8.05 4.99 25.44
C LEU A 231 7.77 3.65 24.76
N MET A 232 8.06 3.54 23.47
CA MET A 232 7.88 2.30 22.70
C MET A 232 8.72 1.15 23.24
N ALA A 233 9.94 1.40 23.65
CA ALA A 233 10.88 0.40 24.13
C ALA A 233 10.76 0.09 25.63
N ASP A 234 9.98 0.86 26.37
CA ASP A 234 9.76 0.63 27.82
C ASP A 234 8.82 -0.55 28.02
N VAL A 235 9.37 -1.67 28.46
CA VAL A 235 8.63 -2.93 28.67
C VAL A 235 7.40 -2.78 29.61
N ARG A 236 7.43 -1.80 30.52
CA ARG A 236 6.37 -1.59 31.51
C ARG A 236 5.29 -0.62 31.05
N GLN A 237 5.65 0.40 30.28
CA GLN A 237 4.77 1.50 29.92
C GLN A 237 4.49 1.56 28.42
N SER A 238 5.04 0.65 27.63
CA SER A 238 4.89 0.64 26.18
C SER A 238 3.44 0.32 25.76
N PRO A 239 2.76 1.25 25.08
CA PRO A 239 1.47 0.96 24.46
C PRO A 239 1.55 -0.15 23.43
N LEU A 240 2.67 -0.29 22.73
CA LEU A 240 2.89 -1.39 21.78
C LEU A 240 2.89 -2.74 22.47
N VAL A 241 3.62 -2.87 23.58
CA VAL A 241 3.65 -4.13 24.37
C VAL A 241 2.26 -4.45 24.91
N ALA A 242 1.54 -3.47 25.42
CA ALA A 242 0.17 -3.64 25.91
C ALA A 242 -0.78 -4.10 24.79
N LEU A 243 -0.71 -3.49 23.61
CA LEU A 243 -1.48 -3.88 22.44
C LEU A 243 -1.15 -5.33 22.01
N MET A 244 0.12 -5.67 21.95
CA MET A 244 0.56 -7.04 21.57
C MET A 244 0.10 -8.08 22.59
N ASN A 245 0.06 -7.76 23.87
CA ASN A 245 -0.50 -8.62 24.91
C ASN A 245 -2.01 -8.83 24.70
N THR A 246 -2.75 -7.78 24.38
CA THR A 246 -4.17 -7.88 24.02
C THR A 246 -4.36 -8.79 22.79
N LEU A 247 -3.55 -8.64 21.76
CA LEU A 247 -3.60 -9.51 20.56
C LEU A 247 -3.25 -10.97 20.90
N SER A 248 -2.36 -11.20 21.86
CA SER A 248 -2.06 -12.53 22.35
C SER A 248 -3.27 -13.22 22.99
N VAL A 249 -4.07 -12.48 23.73
CA VAL A 249 -5.31 -12.98 24.36
C VAL A 249 -6.40 -13.19 23.31
N GLN A 250 -6.67 -12.18 22.51
CA GLN A 250 -7.77 -12.21 21.53
C GLN A 250 -7.51 -13.17 20.38
N GLY A 251 -6.28 -13.24 19.91
CA GLY A 251 -5.88 -14.14 18.80
C GLY A 251 -5.92 -15.63 19.15
N ARG A 252 -6.05 -15.96 20.44
CA ARG A 252 -6.23 -17.36 20.90
C ARG A 252 -7.69 -17.69 21.21
N THR A 253 -8.64 -16.86 20.84
CA THR A 253 -10.07 -17.13 21.00
C THR A 253 -10.45 -18.42 20.26
N GLY A 254 -11.27 -19.26 20.89
CA GLY A 254 -11.72 -20.54 20.32
C GLY A 254 -10.75 -21.71 20.49
N GLN A 255 -9.59 -21.51 21.11
CA GLN A 255 -8.73 -22.60 21.52
C GLN A 255 -9.35 -23.36 22.72
N THR A 256 -9.14 -24.67 22.77
CA THR A 256 -9.70 -25.52 23.84
C THR A 256 -9.07 -25.24 25.20
N GLY A 257 -9.87 -25.35 26.28
CA GLY A 257 -9.60 -24.81 27.62
C GLY A 257 -8.28 -25.20 28.30
N GLU A 258 -7.69 -26.36 28.01
CA GLU A 258 -6.40 -26.75 28.59
C GLU A 258 -5.21 -25.93 28.05
N ALA A 259 -5.26 -25.54 26.78
CA ALA A 259 -4.22 -24.72 26.17
C ALA A 259 -4.27 -23.25 26.67
N ILE A 260 -5.44 -22.77 27.11
CA ILE A 260 -5.69 -21.39 27.51
C ILE A 260 -5.15 -21.10 28.92
N ALA A 261 -5.44 -21.98 29.88
CA ALA A 261 -5.01 -21.81 31.27
C ALA A 261 -3.48 -21.76 31.38
N ASP A 262 -2.80 -22.64 30.65
CA ASP A 262 -1.33 -22.68 30.60
C ASP A 262 -0.72 -21.45 29.93
N SER A 263 -1.36 -20.95 28.87
CA SER A 263 -0.89 -19.77 28.11
C SER A 263 -1.04 -18.45 28.91
N LEU A 264 -2.17 -18.26 29.60
CA LEU A 264 -2.41 -17.06 30.42
C LEU A 264 -1.51 -17.01 31.66
N VAL A 265 -1.33 -18.17 32.32
CA VAL A 265 -0.44 -18.27 33.50
C VAL A 265 1.02 -18.03 33.09
N LYS A 266 1.44 -18.52 31.91
CA LYS A 266 2.79 -18.29 31.39
C LYS A 266 3.02 -16.82 30.98
N SER A 267 2.05 -16.19 30.31
CA SER A 267 2.13 -14.78 29.92
C SER A 267 2.16 -13.85 31.15
N ALA A 268 1.34 -14.12 32.16
CA ALA A 268 1.35 -13.36 33.40
C ALA A 268 2.66 -13.58 34.21
N ARG A 269 3.17 -14.82 34.25
CA ARG A 269 4.44 -15.11 34.94
C ARG A 269 5.65 -14.51 34.23
N GLN A 270 5.66 -14.44 32.88
CA GLN A 270 6.74 -13.81 32.12
C GLN A 270 6.78 -12.28 32.30
N LEU A 271 5.63 -11.64 32.52
CA LEU A 271 5.55 -10.22 32.82
C LEU A 271 6.00 -9.88 34.26
N PHE A 272 5.91 -10.83 35.20
CA PHE A 272 6.16 -10.57 36.63
C PHE A 272 7.41 -11.24 37.21
N ASN A 273 8.05 -12.20 36.51
CA ASN A 273 9.23 -12.91 37.03
C ASN A 273 10.52 -12.51 36.29
N ARG A 274 11.45 -12.04 37.10
CA ARG A 274 12.85 -11.73 36.72
C ARG A 274 13.75 -12.98 36.62
N ASP A 275 13.26 -14.17 36.88
CA ASP A 275 14.09 -15.37 36.90
C ASP A 275 13.99 -16.13 35.56
N ASN A 276 15.09 -16.05 34.81
CA ASN A 276 15.36 -16.79 33.59
C ASN A 276 15.57 -18.28 33.90
N SER A 277 14.50 -19.04 34.04
CA SER A 277 14.56 -20.49 33.99
C SER A 277 13.79 -21.00 32.78
N PRO A 278 14.43 -21.67 31.81
CA PRO A 278 13.74 -22.19 30.64
C PRO A 278 12.90 -23.40 31.03
N VAL A 279 11.59 -23.28 30.90
CA VAL A 279 10.70 -24.43 30.94
C VAL A 279 10.46 -24.88 29.50
N ILE A 280 11.03 -26.00 29.14
CA ILE A 280 10.85 -26.66 27.84
C ILE A 280 9.46 -27.30 27.84
N ASP A 281 8.51 -26.73 27.11
CA ASP A 281 7.23 -27.38 26.82
C ASP A 281 7.21 -27.81 25.34
N GLN A 282 7.35 -29.13 25.14
CA GLN A 282 7.41 -29.75 23.81
C GLN A 282 6.01 -30.08 23.23
N ARG A 283 4.94 -29.50 23.76
CA ARG A 283 3.60 -29.69 23.19
C ARG A 283 3.38 -28.74 22.04
N SER A 284 3.27 -29.26 20.84
CA SER A 284 2.71 -28.54 19.68
C SER A 284 1.31 -28.07 20.08
N GLY A 285 1.17 -26.77 20.34
CA GLY A 285 -0.09 -26.16 20.76
C GLY A 285 -1.20 -26.49 19.74
N ALA A 286 -2.37 -26.87 20.24
CA ALA A 286 -3.55 -27.10 19.41
C ALA A 286 -3.76 -25.89 18.49
N ARG A 287 -3.94 -26.16 17.20
CA ARG A 287 -4.25 -25.12 16.22
C ARG A 287 -5.63 -24.56 16.54
N GLY A 288 -5.69 -23.26 16.82
CA GLY A 288 -6.94 -22.54 17.03
C GLY A 288 -7.54 -22.06 15.71
N PRO A 289 -8.83 -21.70 15.70
CA PRO A 289 -9.52 -21.22 14.49
C PRO A 289 -8.97 -19.90 13.94
N LEU A 290 -8.24 -19.13 14.75
CA LEU A 290 -7.64 -17.84 14.38
C LEU A 290 -6.14 -17.95 14.00
N ASP A 291 -5.55 -19.14 14.05
CA ASP A 291 -4.10 -19.30 13.84
C ASP A 291 -3.65 -18.88 12.43
N ALA A 292 -4.51 -19.04 11.43
CA ALA A 292 -4.20 -18.61 10.06
C ALA A 292 -3.96 -17.10 9.97
N THR A 293 -4.73 -16.29 10.71
CA THR A 293 -4.64 -14.83 10.71
C THR A 293 -3.68 -14.31 11.77
N PHE A 294 -3.84 -14.74 13.02
CA PHE A 294 -3.06 -14.25 14.15
C PHE A 294 -1.72 -14.98 14.38
N GLY A 295 -1.54 -16.13 13.76
CA GLY A 295 -0.33 -16.94 13.94
C GLY A 295 0.97 -16.17 13.74
N PRO A 296 1.14 -15.38 12.67
CA PRO A 296 2.35 -14.57 12.47
C PRO A 296 2.64 -13.58 13.59
N VAL A 297 1.61 -12.90 14.13
CA VAL A 297 1.74 -11.96 15.25
C VAL A 297 2.08 -12.71 16.54
N LEU A 298 1.39 -13.81 16.80
CA LEU A 298 1.67 -14.65 17.98
C LEU A 298 3.11 -15.20 17.95
N ALA A 299 3.61 -15.55 16.77
CA ALA A 299 4.98 -16.02 16.58
C ALA A 299 6.04 -14.96 16.97
N LEU A 300 5.74 -13.67 16.84
CA LEU A 300 6.63 -12.59 17.31
C LEU A 300 6.74 -12.53 18.83
N LEU A 301 5.71 -13.04 19.54
CA LEU A 301 5.63 -13.03 21.00
C LEU A 301 6.19 -14.30 21.63
N ASP A 302 6.26 -15.41 20.87
CA ASP A 302 6.73 -16.69 21.36
C ASP A 302 8.27 -16.71 21.49
N ASN A 303 8.75 -16.53 22.71
CA ASN A 303 10.16 -16.72 23.10
C ASN A 303 10.46 -18.24 23.26
N ARG A 304 10.29 -19.05 22.20
CA ARG A 304 10.74 -20.43 22.24
C ARG A 304 12.24 -20.49 21.97
N ASP A 305 13.02 -20.51 23.02
CA ASP A 305 14.46 -20.85 23.01
C ASP A 305 14.63 -22.29 22.55
N GLY A 306 14.88 -22.51 21.29
CA GLY A 306 15.08 -23.87 20.76
C GLY A 306 15.57 -23.95 19.32
N GLY A 307 15.87 -22.83 18.70
CA GLY A 307 16.48 -22.78 17.37
C GLY A 307 17.64 -21.79 17.34
N THR A 308 18.62 -22.02 16.50
CA THR A 308 19.77 -21.14 16.30
C THR A 308 19.38 -19.66 16.29
N PRO A 309 20.08 -18.79 17.05
CA PRO A 309 19.67 -17.39 17.32
C PRO A 309 19.56 -16.46 16.10
N THR A 310 19.89 -16.93 14.92
CA THR A 310 20.10 -16.10 13.74
C THR A 310 18.93 -16.05 12.76
N SER A 311 17.82 -16.80 12.96
CA SER A 311 16.79 -16.91 11.94
C SER A 311 15.36 -16.51 12.36
N ARG A 312 15.12 -16.11 13.61
CA ARG A 312 13.75 -15.83 14.08
C ARG A 312 13.55 -14.37 14.43
N LEU A 313 12.59 -13.75 13.74
CA LEU A 313 12.11 -12.41 14.05
C LEU A 313 11.32 -12.45 15.36
N SER A 314 11.60 -11.53 16.30
CA SER A 314 10.89 -11.40 17.56
C SER A 314 10.63 -9.94 17.94
N LEU A 315 9.55 -9.70 18.67
CA LEU A 315 9.25 -8.38 19.22
C LEU A 315 10.35 -7.91 20.17
N GLN A 316 10.87 -8.78 21.01
CA GLN A 316 11.91 -8.42 21.96
C GLN A 316 13.21 -7.98 21.26
N THR A 317 13.62 -8.69 20.23
CA THR A 317 14.79 -8.29 19.43
C THR A 317 14.57 -6.93 18.78
N PHE A 318 13.37 -6.69 18.24
CA PHE A 318 13.03 -5.39 17.68
C PHE A 318 13.12 -4.28 18.73
N LEU A 319 12.52 -4.45 19.90
CA LEU A 319 12.57 -3.45 20.98
C LEU A 319 13.99 -3.23 21.54
N THR A 320 14.81 -4.26 21.56
CA THR A 320 16.24 -4.13 21.92
C THR A 320 16.98 -3.24 20.91
N ARG A 321 16.73 -3.44 19.61
CA ARG A 321 17.29 -2.59 18.55
C ARG A 321 16.77 -1.16 18.64
N VAL A 322 15.49 -0.97 18.91
CA VAL A 322 14.90 0.37 19.16
C VAL A 322 15.59 1.07 20.33
N THR A 323 15.88 0.34 21.39
CA THR A 323 16.64 0.88 22.54
C THR A 323 18.05 1.33 22.14
N GLN A 324 18.74 0.57 21.31
CA GLN A 324 20.06 0.95 20.79
C GLN A 324 19.99 2.23 19.95
N VAL A 325 19.00 2.34 19.07
CA VAL A 325 18.76 3.56 18.28
C VAL A 325 18.48 4.75 19.19
N ARG A 326 17.59 4.59 20.16
CA ARG A 326 17.29 5.63 21.14
C ARG A 326 18.55 6.15 21.85
N LEU A 327 19.37 5.24 22.36
CA LEU A 327 20.62 5.60 23.03
C LEU A 327 21.58 6.33 22.10
N ARG A 328 21.68 5.89 20.85
CA ARG A 328 22.51 6.54 19.83
C ARG A 328 22.03 7.96 19.53
N LEU A 329 20.76 8.16 19.36
CA LEU A 329 20.15 9.47 19.11
C LEU A 329 20.30 10.39 20.35
N GLN A 330 20.19 9.86 21.56
CA GLN A 330 20.45 10.62 22.79
C GLN A 330 21.92 11.07 22.89
N GLN A 331 22.87 10.22 22.48
CA GLN A 331 24.29 10.63 22.42
C GLN A 331 24.47 11.78 21.42
N VAL A 332 23.80 11.75 20.28
CA VAL A 332 23.86 12.82 19.27
C VAL A 332 23.27 14.11 19.83
N THR A 333 22.11 14.07 20.47
CA THR A 333 21.44 15.27 21.01
C THR A 333 22.14 15.86 22.23
N ASN A 334 22.84 15.04 23.01
CA ASN A 334 23.62 15.46 24.20
C ASN A 334 25.06 15.86 23.87
N ALA A 335 25.46 15.81 22.61
CA ALA A 335 26.80 16.24 22.19
C ALA A 335 26.99 17.76 22.35
N THR A 336 28.21 18.23 22.41
CA THR A 336 28.57 19.66 22.50
C THR A 336 28.00 20.44 21.31
N ASP A 337 28.00 19.84 20.12
CA ASP A 337 27.35 20.36 18.93
C ASP A 337 26.41 19.29 18.34
N PRO A 338 25.14 19.27 18.77
CA PRO A 338 24.16 18.28 18.29
C PRO A 338 23.92 18.34 16.79
N GLN A 339 23.98 19.53 16.19
CA GLN A 339 23.75 19.69 14.74
C GLN A 339 24.88 19.09 13.92
N ALA A 340 26.14 19.30 14.34
CA ALA A 340 27.28 18.67 13.67
C ALA A 340 27.25 17.16 13.79
N MET A 341 26.88 16.63 14.94
CA MET A 341 26.76 15.17 15.16
C MET A 341 25.60 14.56 14.35
N THR A 342 24.47 15.25 14.25
CA THR A 342 23.35 14.82 13.41
C THR A 342 23.76 14.77 11.94
N ARG A 343 24.45 15.78 11.45
CA ARG A 343 24.99 15.82 10.07
C ARG A 343 25.97 14.67 9.83
N LEU A 344 26.86 14.41 10.77
CA LEU A 344 27.85 13.33 10.67
C LEU A 344 27.17 11.95 10.58
N LEU A 345 26.15 11.72 11.40
CA LEU A 345 25.36 10.48 11.36
C LEU A 345 24.70 10.27 10.00
N ALA A 346 24.06 11.31 9.46
CA ALA A 346 23.44 11.24 8.15
C ALA A 346 24.47 11.06 7.02
N GLN A 347 25.61 11.75 7.08
CA GLN A 347 26.69 11.58 6.10
C GLN A 347 27.23 10.15 6.07
N THR A 348 27.28 9.47 7.20
CA THR A 348 27.70 8.06 7.27
C THR A 348 26.80 7.18 6.42
N VAL A 349 25.49 7.40 6.48
CA VAL A 349 24.51 6.67 5.66
C VAL A 349 24.58 7.11 4.20
N PHE A 350 24.72 8.40 3.93
CA PHE A 350 24.89 8.91 2.55
C PHE A 350 26.13 8.34 1.85
N GLN A 351 27.14 7.95 2.61
CA GLN A 351 28.34 7.28 2.12
C GLN A 351 28.17 5.75 1.99
N GLY A 352 26.96 5.22 2.17
CA GLY A 352 26.65 3.80 2.04
C GLY A 352 27.05 2.93 3.24
N LYS A 353 27.29 3.54 4.40
CA LYS A 353 27.60 2.81 5.65
C LYS A 353 26.33 2.61 6.46
N ALA A 354 26.12 1.38 6.93
CA ALA A 354 25.02 1.06 7.83
C ALA A 354 25.23 1.68 9.23
N VAL A 355 24.15 2.08 9.86
CA VAL A 355 24.09 2.55 11.24
C VAL A 355 22.95 1.88 11.97
N ASP A 356 22.95 1.90 13.30
CA ASP A 356 21.93 1.25 14.14
C ASP A 356 20.50 1.61 13.70
N LEU A 357 20.26 2.84 13.27
CA LEU A 357 18.97 3.34 12.84
C LEU A 357 18.49 2.70 11.52
N THR A 358 19.37 2.61 10.53
CA THR A 358 19.03 1.96 9.24
C THR A 358 18.91 0.45 9.40
N GLU A 359 19.77 -0.18 10.20
CA GLU A 359 19.69 -1.61 10.49
C GLU A 359 18.41 -1.97 11.26
N THR A 360 17.99 -1.11 12.19
CA THR A 360 16.74 -1.31 12.94
C THR A 360 15.51 -1.10 12.05
N ARG A 361 15.54 -0.12 11.16
CA ARG A 361 14.51 0.08 10.13
C ARG A 361 14.38 -1.16 9.25
N ASP A 362 15.47 -1.70 8.78
CA ASP A 362 15.49 -2.89 7.92
C ASP A 362 14.97 -4.12 8.67
N TYR A 363 15.34 -4.27 9.94
CA TYR A 363 14.78 -5.32 10.80
C TYR A 363 13.25 -5.14 10.99
N GLY A 364 12.79 -3.93 11.25
CA GLY A 364 11.35 -3.62 11.34
C GLY A 364 10.60 -3.91 10.04
N SER A 365 11.21 -3.65 8.90
CA SER A 365 10.66 -3.99 7.58
C SER A 365 10.53 -5.51 7.39
N LEU A 366 11.51 -6.29 7.86
CA LEU A 366 11.43 -7.76 7.85
C LEU A 366 10.32 -8.27 8.78
N VAL A 367 10.17 -7.69 9.98
CA VAL A 367 9.06 -8.01 10.88
C VAL A 367 7.73 -7.73 10.22
N ALA A 368 7.55 -6.55 9.63
CA ALA A 368 6.32 -6.16 8.94
C ALA A 368 6.01 -7.08 7.75
N ALA A 369 7.01 -7.45 6.96
CA ALA A 369 6.86 -8.39 5.85
C ALA A 369 6.50 -9.80 6.34
N GLY A 370 7.06 -10.25 7.45
CA GLY A 370 6.78 -11.55 8.06
C GLY A 370 5.35 -11.71 8.57
N LEU A 371 4.64 -10.61 8.86
CA LEU A 371 3.23 -10.64 9.25
C LEU A 371 2.30 -10.97 8.08
N GLY A 372 2.72 -10.73 6.85
CA GLY A 372 1.94 -10.96 5.65
C GLY A 372 1.12 -9.76 5.18
N GLN A 373 0.49 -9.90 4.01
CA GLN A 373 -0.24 -8.81 3.34
C GLN A 373 -1.45 -8.29 4.16
N GLU A 374 -2.12 -9.18 4.86
CA GLU A 374 -3.28 -8.83 5.67
C GLU A 374 -2.95 -7.86 6.81
N TRP A 375 -1.71 -7.90 7.30
CA TRP A 375 -1.18 -7.08 8.39
C TRP A 375 -0.39 -5.85 7.92
N ARG A 376 -0.45 -5.53 6.63
CA ARG A 376 0.42 -4.52 6.03
C ARG A 376 0.34 -3.16 6.71
N GLY A 377 -0.86 -2.66 6.98
CA GLY A 377 -1.06 -1.36 7.64
C GLY A 377 -0.49 -1.35 9.05
N PHE A 378 -0.80 -2.38 9.83
CA PHE A 378 -0.29 -2.58 11.18
C PHE A 378 1.24 -2.70 11.21
N GLY A 379 1.80 -3.57 10.37
CA GLY A 379 3.24 -3.80 10.32
C GLY A 379 4.02 -2.55 9.94
N GLN A 380 3.59 -1.83 8.92
CA GLN A 380 4.21 -0.58 8.49
C GLN A 380 4.12 0.49 9.58
N THR A 381 2.96 0.65 10.20
CA THR A 381 2.74 1.68 11.21
C THR A 381 3.59 1.47 12.46
N LEU A 382 3.71 0.24 12.96
CA LEU A 382 4.34 -0.01 14.25
C LEU A 382 5.82 -0.42 14.16
N PHE A 383 6.24 -1.06 13.09
CA PHE A 383 7.60 -1.58 12.96
C PHE A 383 8.50 -0.80 12.00
N VAL A 384 7.93 -0.01 11.11
CA VAL A 384 8.69 0.74 10.09
C VAL A 384 8.62 2.26 10.32
N ARG A 385 7.42 2.80 10.49
CA ARG A 385 7.19 4.24 10.65
C ARG A 385 8.01 4.91 11.77
N PRO A 386 8.18 4.31 12.96
CA PRO A 386 8.96 4.93 14.03
C PRO A 386 10.40 5.23 13.61
N MET A 387 11.02 4.28 12.91
CA MET A 387 12.40 4.44 12.42
C MET A 387 12.48 5.41 11.24
N GLU A 388 11.50 5.36 10.33
CA GLU A 388 11.43 6.31 9.22
C GLU A 388 11.31 7.75 9.72
N GLN A 389 10.46 8.00 10.71
CA GLN A 389 10.29 9.34 11.26
C GLN A 389 11.52 9.82 12.02
N ALA A 390 12.13 8.97 12.82
CA ALA A 390 13.38 9.30 13.50
C ALA A 390 14.47 9.62 12.47
N TRP A 391 14.57 8.82 11.42
CA TRP A 391 15.50 9.02 10.32
C TRP A 391 15.22 10.34 9.57
N GLN A 392 13.97 10.67 9.32
CA GLN A 392 13.59 11.92 8.66
C GLN A 392 14.03 13.16 9.48
N GLN A 393 13.97 13.10 10.81
CA GLN A 393 14.45 14.17 11.68
C GLN A 393 15.98 14.34 11.62
N VAL A 394 16.70 13.26 11.36
CA VAL A 394 18.16 13.30 11.14
C VAL A 394 18.50 13.78 9.72
N LEU A 395 17.70 13.39 8.72
CA LEU A 395 17.96 13.68 7.31
C LEU A 395 17.77 15.15 6.95
N THR A 396 16.77 15.84 7.49
CA THR A 396 16.42 17.20 7.06
C THR A 396 17.60 18.19 7.20
N PRO A 397 18.26 18.30 8.35
CA PRO A 397 19.44 19.16 8.47
C PRO A 397 20.62 18.74 7.60
N ALA A 398 20.77 17.44 7.39
CA ALA A 398 21.83 16.91 6.54
C ALA A 398 21.57 17.14 5.05
N ALA A 399 20.31 17.08 4.61
CA ALA A 399 19.93 17.42 3.25
C ALA A 399 20.20 18.90 2.95
N GLU A 400 19.90 19.81 3.88
CA GLU A 400 20.23 21.22 3.77
C GLU A 400 21.74 21.46 3.69
N SER A 401 22.50 20.77 4.52
CA SER A 401 23.97 20.82 4.50
C SER A 401 24.55 20.31 3.18
N LEU A 402 24.01 19.22 2.64
CA LEU A 402 24.44 18.68 1.34
C LEU A 402 24.07 19.62 0.19
N ASN A 403 22.90 20.26 0.22
CA ASN A 403 22.53 21.28 -0.74
C ASN A 403 23.53 22.45 -0.72
N ALA A 404 23.94 22.90 0.47
CA ALA A 404 24.94 23.96 0.61
C ALA A 404 26.31 23.52 0.08
N GLN A 405 26.75 22.30 0.40
CA GLN A 405 28.01 21.75 -0.12
C GLN A 405 28.01 21.58 -1.64
N TRP A 406 26.90 21.12 -2.22
CA TRP A 406 26.71 21.02 -3.66
C TRP A 406 26.84 22.39 -4.32
N ARG A 407 26.14 23.39 -3.77
CA ARG A 407 26.18 24.76 -4.30
C ARG A 407 27.60 25.31 -4.28
N SER A 408 28.29 25.23 -3.15
CA SER A 408 29.64 25.79 -3.01
C SER A 408 30.71 25.00 -3.75
N ALA A 409 30.62 23.66 -3.77
CA ALA A 409 31.66 22.82 -4.34
C ALA A 409 31.52 22.63 -5.86
N VAL A 410 30.33 22.75 -6.42
CA VAL A 410 30.07 22.46 -7.83
C VAL A 410 29.33 23.57 -8.54
N VAL A 411 28.19 24.04 -8.03
CA VAL A 411 27.29 24.97 -8.79
C VAL A 411 27.93 26.34 -8.98
N GLU A 412 28.53 26.93 -7.95
CA GLU A 412 29.17 28.24 -8.03
C GLU A 412 30.31 28.25 -9.04
N ASP A 413 31.17 27.25 -8.99
CA ASP A 413 32.28 27.12 -9.93
C ASP A 413 31.79 26.80 -11.35
N TRP A 414 30.75 25.97 -11.52
CA TRP A 414 30.10 25.72 -12.79
C TRP A 414 29.57 27.00 -13.41
N ASN A 415 28.84 27.77 -12.65
CA ASN A 415 28.26 29.04 -13.13
C ASN A 415 29.35 30.05 -13.49
N SER A 416 30.44 30.11 -12.73
CA SER A 416 31.59 30.97 -13.03
C SER A 416 32.32 30.55 -14.31
N ALA A 417 32.47 29.23 -14.53
CA ALA A 417 33.18 28.72 -15.68
C ALA A 417 32.34 28.74 -16.97
N PHE A 418 31.05 28.48 -16.87
CA PHE A 418 30.18 28.21 -18.01
C PHE A 418 28.98 29.15 -18.16
N GLY A 419 28.60 29.85 -17.11
CA GLY A 419 27.45 30.75 -17.11
C GLY A 419 27.56 31.84 -18.16
N GLY A 420 26.47 32.07 -18.92
CA GLY A 420 26.39 33.08 -19.94
C GLY A 420 27.22 32.86 -21.20
N ARG A 421 27.79 31.66 -21.35
CA ARG A 421 28.60 31.26 -22.51
C ARG A 421 27.91 30.19 -23.36
N TYR A 422 28.24 30.18 -24.66
CA TYR A 422 27.76 29.11 -25.55
C TYR A 422 28.38 27.76 -25.16
N PRO A 423 27.67 26.65 -25.12
CA PRO A 423 26.30 26.40 -25.64
C PRO A 423 25.17 26.71 -24.64
N PHE A 424 25.45 27.00 -23.39
CA PHE A 424 24.43 27.25 -22.36
C PHE A 424 23.58 28.49 -22.62
N LYS A 425 24.18 29.51 -23.21
CA LYS A 425 23.51 30.72 -23.67
C LYS A 425 24.00 31.09 -25.07
N ASN A 426 23.12 31.54 -25.92
CA ASN A 426 23.48 31.97 -27.26
C ASN A 426 24.24 33.31 -27.25
N THR A 427 25.54 33.25 -27.06
CA THR A 427 26.46 34.38 -27.00
C THR A 427 27.71 34.08 -27.82
N SER A 428 28.51 35.12 -28.10
CA SER A 428 29.80 34.98 -28.78
C SER A 428 30.88 34.35 -27.90
N SER A 429 30.74 34.47 -26.57
CA SER A 429 31.64 33.80 -25.62
C SER A 429 31.38 32.32 -25.56
N GLU A 430 32.44 31.53 -25.57
CA GLU A 430 32.36 30.06 -25.62
C GLU A 430 32.93 29.40 -24.38
N VAL A 431 32.37 28.27 -24.01
CA VAL A 431 32.86 27.40 -22.97
C VAL A 431 34.14 26.70 -23.41
N SER A 432 35.12 26.60 -22.54
CA SER A 432 36.30 25.77 -22.79
C SER A 432 35.92 24.27 -22.79
N LEU A 433 36.08 23.60 -23.92
CA LEU A 433 35.83 22.14 -24.06
C LEU A 433 36.65 21.29 -23.08
N PRO A 434 37.98 21.52 -22.92
CA PRO A 434 38.76 20.74 -21.94
C PRO A 434 38.29 20.95 -20.50
N LEU A 435 37.83 22.15 -20.16
CA LEU A 435 37.29 22.43 -18.82
C LEU A 435 35.94 21.75 -18.61
N LEU A 436 35.06 21.76 -19.61
CA LEU A 436 33.79 21.06 -19.57
C LEU A 436 34.01 19.54 -19.41
N ALA A 437 34.97 18.95 -20.11
CA ALA A 437 35.33 17.55 -19.98
C ALA A 437 35.74 17.19 -18.55
N LYS A 438 36.50 18.04 -17.85
CA LYS A 438 36.89 17.83 -16.43
C LYS A 438 35.70 17.81 -15.47
N TYR A 439 34.58 18.45 -15.80
CA TYR A 439 33.37 18.38 -14.99
C TYR A 439 32.56 17.14 -15.32
N LEU A 440 32.52 16.71 -16.56
CA LEU A 440 31.60 15.70 -17.09
C LEU A 440 32.18 14.30 -17.16
N ASP A 441 33.50 14.10 -16.99
CA ASP A 441 34.08 12.77 -16.98
C ASP A 441 33.33 11.83 -16.01
N SER A 442 32.96 10.64 -16.50
CA SER A 442 32.07 9.72 -15.79
C SER A 442 32.69 9.11 -14.53
N GLU A 443 34.02 9.08 -14.42
CA GLU A 443 34.75 8.48 -13.29
C GLU A 443 35.46 9.52 -12.43
N THR A 444 36.18 10.42 -13.04
CA THR A 444 37.05 11.37 -12.37
C THR A 444 36.52 12.80 -12.38
N GLY A 445 35.44 13.04 -13.12
CA GLY A 445 34.82 14.35 -13.23
C GLY A 445 34.34 14.92 -11.90
N ARG A 446 34.33 16.21 -11.79
CA ARG A 446 33.99 16.91 -10.54
C ARG A 446 32.59 16.56 -10.05
N ILE A 447 31.62 16.46 -10.96
CA ILE A 447 30.24 16.06 -10.65
C ILE A 447 30.19 14.60 -10.21
N ALA A 448 30.75 13.68 -11.01
CA ALA A 448 30.75 12.25 -10.70
C ALA A 448 31.42 11.99 -9.34
N ARG A 449 32.55 12.63 -9.07
CA ARG A 449 33.25 12.50 -7.78
C ARG A 449 32.43 13.00 -6.60
N PHE A 450 31.71 14.12 -6.76
CA PHE A 450 30.80 14.60 -5.71
C PHE A 450 29.69 13.57 -5.42
N LEU A 451 29.03 13.06 -6.47
CA LEU A 451 27.95 12.08 -6.32
C LEU A 451 28.46 10.79 -5.65
N GLN A 452 29.59 10.27 -6.10
CA GLN A 452 30.18 9.04 -5.55
C GLN A 452 30.66 9.19 -4.10
N THR A 453 31.24 10.32 -3.74
CA THR A 453 31.80 10.50 -2.39
C THR A 453 30.77 10.97 -1.37
N ARG A 454 29.71 11.68 -1.79
CA ARG A 454 28.74 12.30 -0.89
C ARG A 454 27.36 11.65 -0.90
N LEU A 455 26.98 10.95 -1.97
CA LEU A 455 25.62 10.45 -2.18
C LEU A 455 25.57 8.95 -2.50
N ASN A 456 26.69 8.23 -2.44
CA ASN A 456 26.77 6.82 -2.81
C ASN A 456 25.77 5.90 -2.06
N GLY A 457 25.36 6.28 -0.85
CA GLY A 457 24.41 5.52 -0.05
C GLY A 457 22.94 5.75 -0.41
N VAL A 458 22.63 6.83 -1.14
CA VAL A 458 21.24 7.21 -1.47
C VAL A 458 21.00 7.41 -2.97
N LEU A 459 22.06 7.42 -3.76
CA LEU A 459 22.03 7.57 -5.21
C LEU A 459 22.98 6.55 -5.84
N HIS A 460 22.53 5.80 -6.82
CA HIS A 460 23.35 4.83 -7.55
C HIS A 460 23.17 4.97 -9.06
N LYS A 461 24.14 4.50 -9.82
CA LYS A 461 24.13 4.53 -11.28
C LYS A 461 23.78 3.16 -11.83
N GLU A 462 22.72 3.08 -12.64
CA GLU A 462 22.35 1.89 -13.41
C GLU A 462 22.61 2.17 -14.91
N GLY A 463 23.65 1.56 -15.45
CA GLY A 463 24.12 1.90 -16.79
C GLY A 463 24.56 3.37 -16.85
N SER A 464 23.93 4.17 -17.72
CA SER A 464 24.16 5.61 -17.84
C SER A 464 23.25 6.48 -16.99
N ARG A 465 22.34 5.88 -16.21
CA ARG A 465 21.27 6.60 -15.49
C ARG A 465 21.50 6.62 -13.99
N TRP A 466 21.42 7.79 -13.40
CA TRP A 466 21.39 7.98 -11.95
C TRP A 466 19.97 7.79 -11.40
N MET A 467 19.86 6.97 -10.36
CA MET A 467 18.60 6.65 -9.70
C MET A 467 18.75 6.77 -8.19
N ALA A 468 17.67 7.22 -7.52
CA ALA A 468 17.60 7.22 -6.08
C ALA A 468 17.51 5.77 -5.55
N ASP A 469 18.26 5.46 -4.51
CA ASP A 469 18.13 4.20 -3.79
C ASP A 469 16.76 4.12 -3.11
N SER A 470 15.96 3.12 -3.45
CA SER A 470 14.58 2.99 -2.97
C SER A 470 14.47 2.75 -1.47
N ILE A 471 15.53 2.23 -0.84
CA ILE A 471 15.55 1.88 0.58
C ILE A 471 16.16 3.02 1.40
N ASN A 472 17.38 3.43 1.06
CA ASN A 472 18.12 4.40 1.87
C ASN A 472 17.71 5.85 1.62
N ALA A 473 17.09 6.15 0.47
CA ALA A 473 16.53 7.46 0.16
C ALA A 473 15.11 7.68 0.71
N GLN A 474 14.53 6.73 1.42
CA GLN A 474 13.22 6.91 2.05
C GLN A 474 13.24 8.09 3.02
N GLY A 475 12.24 8.97 2.88
CA GLY A 475 12.16 10.21 3.67
C GLY A 475 12.92 11.40 3.07
N LEU A 476 13.74 11.20 2.03
CA LEU A 476 14.33 12.24 1.22
C LEU A 476 13.48 12.48 -0.04
N THR A 477 13.30 13.72 -0.38
CA THR A 477 12.70 14.10 -1.67
C THR A 477 13.80 14.71 -2.53
N PHE A 478 14.27 13.98 -3.53
CA PHE A 478 15.18 14.52 -4.54
C PHE A 478 14.47 15.62 -5.34
N ASN A 479 15.21 16.66 -5.65
CA ASN A 479 14.77 17.65 -6.63
C ASN A 479 14.70 16.96 -8.01
N PRO A 480 13.51 16.87 -8.65
CA PRO A 480 13.37 16.22 -9.95
C PRO A 480 14.27 16.84 -11.03
N ALA A 481 14.45 18.17 -10.98
CA ALA A 481 15.35 18.87 -11.89
C ALA A 481 16.82 18.45 -11.71
N PHE A 482 17.23 18.13 -10.47
CA PHE A 482 18.57 17.63 -10.20
C PHE A 482 18.78 16.24 -10.84
N LEU A 483 17.88 15.31 -10.63
CA LEU A 483 18.00 13.96 -11.22
C LEU A 483 17.97 14.02 -12.75
N GLN A 484 17.11 14.84 -13.32
CA GLN A 484 17.04 15.05 -14.76
C GLN A 484 18.35 15.65 -15.31
N ALA A 485 18.91 16.65 -14.62
CA ALA A 485 20.17 17.26 -15.00
C ALA A 485 21.33 16.26 -14.93
N MET A 486 21.41 15.47 -13.85
CA MET A 486 22.43 14.44 -13.71
C MET A 486 22.35 13.38 -14.80
N ASN A 487 21.15 12.98 -15.17
CA ASN A 487 20.94 12.01 -16.25
C ASN A 487 21.29 12.59 -17.62
N THR A 488 20.95 13.85 -17.87
CA THR A 488 21.34 14.56 -19.11
C THR A 488 22.87 14.64 -19.22
N LEU A 489 23.55 15.04 -18.15
CA LEU A 489 25.01 15.15 -18.15
C LEU A 489 25.70 13.79 -18.21
N SER A 490 25.15 12.75 -17.59
CA SER A 490 25.68 11.40 -17.67
C SER A 490 25.59 10.85 -19.09
N HIS A 491 24.45 11.02 -19.75
CA HIS A 491 24.27 10.61 -21.13
C HIS A 491 25.24 11.35 -22.07
N LEU A 492 25.36 12.67 -21.88
CA LEU A 492 26.32 13.49 -22.63
C LEU A 492 27.77 13.04 -22.37
N SER A 493 28.11 12.70 -21.14
CA SER A 493 29.45 12.19 -20.79
C SER A 493 29.78 10.90 -21.54
N ASP A 494 28.85 9.98 -21.60
CA ASP A 494 29.02 8.70 -22.29
C ASP A 494 29.15 8.89 -23.82
N ASP A 495 28.43 9.87 -24.40
CA ASP A 495 28.41 10.10 -25.84
C ASP A 495 29.55 10.99 -26.35
N ALA A 496 29.98 11.99 -25.56
CA ALA A 496 30.88 13.03 -26.03
C ALA A 496 32.21 13.14 -25.27
N PHE A 497 32.31 12.58 -24.06
CA PHE A 497 33.46 12.73 -23.17
C PHE A 497 33.93 11.41 -22.55
N ALA A 498 33.73 10.30 -23.24
CA ALA A 498 33.96 8.95 -22.72
C ALA A 498 35.37 8.69 -22.15
N ASN A 499 36.36 9.42 -22.60
CA ASN A 499 37.77 9.27 -22.18
C ASN A 499 38.27 10.48 -21.38
N GLY A 500 37.37 11.31 -20.85
CA GLY A 500 37.75 12.54 -20.13
C GLY A 500 38.25 13.68 -21.02
N GLU A 501 38.22 13.50 -22.31
CA GLU A 501 38.55 14.49 -23.34
C GLU A 501 37.40 14.63 -24.32
N ALA A 502 37.17 15.84 -24.82
CA ALA A 502 36.23 16.04 -25.93
C ALA A 502 36.82 15.45 -27.20
N GLY A 503 36.22 14.40 -27.70
CA GLY A 503 36.68 13.74 -28.94
C GLY A 503 35.57 12.91 -29.57
N LEU A 504 34.94 13.47 -30.59
CA LEU A 504 33.84 12.83 -31.32
C LEU A 504 34.29 12.46 -32.72
N HIS A 505 33.97 11.24 -33.11
CA HIS A 505 34.13 10.73 -34.47
C HIS A 505 32.76 10.45 -35.08
N PHE A 506 32.54 11.00 -36.26
CA PHE A 506 31.30 10.82 -36.98
C PHE A 506 31.56 10.87 -38.51
N ALA A 507 30.58 10.49 -39.30
CA ALA A 507 30.66 10.58 -40.74
C ALA A 507 29.47 11.37 -41.29
N LEU A 508 29.71 12.15 -42.30
CA LEU A 508 28.71 12.88 -43.05
C LEU A 508 28.66 12.41 -44.50
N ARG A 509 27.46 12.33 -45.02
CA ARG A 509 27.22 12.05 -46.45
C ARG A 509 26.32 13.19 -46.97
N PRO A 510 26.74 13.86 -48.06
CA PRO A 510 25.90 14.89 -48.67
C PRO A 510 24.65 14.27 -49.31
N GLY A 511 23.56 15.01 -49.32
CA GLY A 511 22.32 14.67 -50.00
C GLY A 511 22.07 15.56 -51.21
N THR A 512 21.34 15.04 -52.17
CA THR A 512 20.91 15.84 -53.34
C THR A 512 19.82 16.84 -52.95
N ALA A 513 19.84 17.99 -53.58
CA ALA A 513 18.78 19.02 -53.47
C ALA A 513 18.57 19.69 -54.82
N ASP A 514 17.32 19.86 -55.21
CA ASP A 514 16.96 20.54 -56.46
C ASP A 514 17.44 21.97 -56.44
N GLY A 515 18.11 22.37 -57.52
CA GLY A 515 18.61 23.76 -57.69
C GLY A 515 19.96 24.04 -57.02
N VAL A 516 20.53 23.09 -56.31
CA VAL A 516 21.87 23.19 -55.70
C VAL A 516 22.88 22.49 -56.60
N MET A 517 23.87 23.26 -57.08
CA MET A 517 24.94 22.72 -57.96
C MET A 517 26.12 22.18 -57.14
N GLN A 518 26.45 22.85 -56.06
CA GLN A 518 27.57 22.51 -55.19
C GLN A 518 27.28 22.88 -53.76
N THR A 519 27.72 22.05 -52.82
CA THR A 519 27.83 22.42 -51.41
C THR A 519 29.26 22.20 -50.92
N GLU A 520 29.70 23.08 -50.02
CA GLU A 520 30.97 22.96 -49.31
C GLU A 520 30.71 23.11 -47.80
N LEU A 521 30.98 22.05 -47.06
CA LEU A 521 30.95 22.03 -45.61
C LEU A 521 32.36 21.92 -45.06
N VAL A 522 32.74 22.82 -44.19
CA VAL A 522 34.03 22.81 -43.50
C VAL A 522 33.79 22.71 -42.01
N ILE A 523 34.44 21.77 -41.35
CA ILE A 523 34.43 21.58 -39.91
C ILE A 523 35.90 21.49 -39.44
N ASP A 524 36.37 22.45 -38.69
CA ASP A 524 37.73 22.50 -38.17
C ASP A 524 38.77 22.17 -39.26
N ASN A 525 38.76 22.90 -40.38
CA ASN A 525 39.60 22.65 -41.56
C ASN A 525 39.34 21.38 -42.36
N GLN A 526 38.42 20.54 -41.94
CA GLN A 526 38.07 19.31 -42.69
C GLN A 526 36.95 19.68 -43.68
N LYS A 527 37.22 19.49 -45.00
CA LYS A 527 36.32 19.90 -46.08
C LYS A 527 35.52 18.71 -46.63
N LEU A 528 34.23 18.95 -46.89
CA LEU A 528 33.37 18.07 -47.66
C LEU A 528 32.73 18.86 -48.78
N VAL A 529 33.22 18.62 -50.03
CA VAL A 529 32.69 19.25 -51.23
C VAL A 529 31.83 18.25 -52.00
N TYR A 530 30.65 18.67 -52.40
CA TYR A 530 29.71 17.86 -53.15
C TYR A 530 29.20 18.62 -54.39
N MET A 531 29.34 18.00 -55.58
CA MET A 531 28.95 18.57 -56.87
C MET A 531 28.00 17.61 -57.60
N ASN A 532 27.03 17.02 -56.95
CA ASN A 532 26.07 16.07 -57.50
C ASN A 532 26.69 14.75 -58.06
N GLN A 533 27.94 14.43 -57.70
CA GLN A 533 28.52 13.12 -57.93
C GLN A 533 27.87 12.06 -56.98
N MET A 534 28.27 10.81 -57.13
CA MET A 534 27.81 9.77 -56.21
C MET A 534 28.16 10.15 -54.76
N PRO A 535 27.18 10.25 -53.83
CA PRO A 535 27.45 10.64 -52.45
C PRO A 535 28.26 9.55 -51.73
N VAL A 536 29.31 9.96 -51.06
CA VAL A 536 30.17 9.07 -50.26
C VAL A 536 30.25 9.57 -48.83
N TRP A 537 30.44 8.64 -47.91
CA TRP A 537 30.66 8.97 -46.51
C TRP A 537 32.06 9.52 -46.31
N ARG A 538 32.15 10.69 -45.63
CA ARG A 538 33.40 11.24 -45.15
C ARG A 538 33.43 11.25 -43.63
N ARG A 539 34.55 10.78 -43.05
CA ARG A 539 34.78 10.83 -41.60
C ARG A 539 35.26 12.20 -41.17
N PHE A 540 34.82 12.59 -39.99
CA PHE A 540 35.21 13.82 -39.32
C PHE A 540 35.60 13.50 -37.87
N SER A 541 36.51 14.29 -37.34
CA SER A 541 36.83 14.38 -35.92
C SER A 541 36.47 15.76 -35.43
N TRP A 542 35.86 15.89 -34.26
CA TRP A 542 35.56 17.17 -33.64
C TRP A 542 35.70 17.06 -32.13
N PRO A 543 36.40 18.00 -31.44
CA PRO A 543 37.25 19.02 -32.07
C PRO A 543 38.43 18.40 -32.80
N ALA A 544 38.89 19.05 -33.86
CA ALA A 544 40.12 18.67 -34.57
C ALA A 544 41.28 19.55 -34.11
N ASP A 545 42.49 19.03 -34.32
CA ASP A 545 43.71 19.80 -34.05
C ASP A 545 43.94 20.82 -35.18
N THR A 546 43.54 22.07 -34.89
CA THR A 546 43.67 23.18 -35.85
C THR A 546 43.85 24.51 -35.12
N GLU A 547 44.66 25.40 -35.73
CA GLU A 547 44.85 26.78 -35.23
C GLU A 547 43.63 27.66 -35.44
N ALA A 548 42.73 27.29 -36.37
CA ALA A 548 41.55 28.04 -36.75
C ALA A 548 40.28 27.17 -36.65
N PRO A 549 39.80 26.88 -35.46
CA PRO A 549 38.59 26.09 -35.28
C PRO A 549 37.36 26.88 -35.75
N GLY A 550 36.41 26.15 -36.33
CA GLY A 550 35.14 26.72 -36.76
C GLY A 550 34.41 25.85 -37.77
N ALA A 551 33.23 26.23 -38.15
CA ALA A 551 32.46 25.54 -39.19
C ALA A 551 31.81 26.50 -40.15
N SER A 552 31.81 26.19 -41.42
CA SER A 552 31.16 26.97 -42.47
C SER A 552 30.41 26.06 -43.44
N LEU A 553 29.31 26.58 -43.96
CA LEU A 553 28.51 25.96 -44.99
C LEU A 553 28.23 26.95 -46.11
N SER A 554 28.63 26.59 -47.35
CA SER A 554 28.38 27.41 -48.55
C SER A 554 27.78 26.56 -49.64
N TRP A 555 27.09 27.17 -50.59
CA TRP A 555 26.49 26.51 -51.73
C TRP A 555 26.55 27.36 -53.00
N ILE A 556 26.45 26.70 -54.12
CA ILE A 556 26.23 27.33 -55.42
C ILE A 556 24.87 26.86 -55.94
N SER A 557 24.00 27.79 -56.25
CA SER A 557 22.72 27.50 -56.87
C SER A 557 22.73 27.71 -58.38
N THR A 558 21.73 27.12 -59.04
CA THR A 558 21.51 27.32 -60.48
C THR A 558 21.13 28.77 -60.85
N ARG A 559 20.73 29.58 -59.87
CA ARG A 559 20.20 30.95 -60.06
C ARG A 559 21.13 32.05 -59.57
N ALA A 560 22.09 31.72 -58.73
CA ALA A 560 23.00 32.68 -58.14
C ALA A 560 24.37 32.05 -57.92
N GLY A 561 25.43 32.82 -57.95
CA GLY A 561 26.77 32.32 -57.66
C GLY A 561 26.95 31.75 -56.25
N THR A 562 28.20 31.66 -55.84
CA THR A 562 28.56 31.13 -54.51
C THR A 562 27.92 31.98 -53.40
N ARG A 563 27.22 31.35 -52.45
CA ARG A 563 26.62 31.95 -51.29
C ARG A 563 27.06 31.21 -50.03
N GLN A 564 27.13 31.92 -48.95
CA GLN A 564 27.47 31.39 -47.63
C GLN A 564 26.24 31.33 -46.74
N TYR A 565 25.93 30.14 -46.22
CA TYR A 565 24.86 29.97 -45.25
C TYR A 565 25.26 30.51 -43.89
N GLY A 566 26.45 30.13 -43.43
CA GLY A 566 27.00 30.56 -42.18
C GLY A 566 28.49 30.28 -42.08
N ASP A 567 29.17 31.07 -41.29
CA ASP A 567 30.58 30.93 -40.94
C ASP A 567 30.67 31.19 -39.43
N PHE A 568 30.82 30.11 -38.68
CA PHE A 568 30.86 30.14 -37.24
C PHE A 568 32.28 29.85 -36.77
N GLN A 569 32.97 30.91 -36.38
CA GLN A 569 34.33 30.83 -35.85
C GLN A 569 34.31 30.32 -34.40
N GLY A 570 35.39 29.68 -33.96
CA GLY A 570 35.58 29.20 -32.60
C GLY A 570 35.38 27.71 -32.43
N ALA A 571 35.75 27.20 -31.27
CA ALA A 571 35.74 25.75 -30.98
C ALA A 571 34.34 25.13 -31.09
N TRP A 572 33.28 25.89 -30.88
CA TRP A 572 31.89 25.43 -30.94
C TRP A 572 31.23 25.69 -32.29
N GLY A 573 32.00 26.10 -33.32
CA GLY A 573 31.47 26.48 -34.63
C GLY A 573 30.62 25.38 -35.28
N TRP A 574 31.05 24.12 -35.20
CA TRP A 574 30.28 22.98 -35.68
C TRP A 574 28.92 22.82 -34.92
N ILE A 575 28.93 22.94 -33.64
CA ILE A 575 27.71 22.83 -32.83
C ILE A 575 26.76 23.97 -33.09
N ARG A 576 27.28 25.21 -33.30
CA ARG A 576 26.49 26.38 -33.71
C ARG A 576 25.82 26.15 -35.06
N LEU A 577 26.53 25.52 -36.02
CA LEU A 577 25.96 25.18 -37.29
C LEU A 577 24.91 24.11 -37.18
N LEU A 578 25.14 23.03 -36.39
CA LEU A 578 24.15 22.00 -36.08
C LEU A 578 22.88 22.56 -35.41
N ASP A 579 23.02 23.54 -34.55
CA ASP A 579 21.90 24.19 -33.87
C ASP A 579 20.92 24.87 -34.84
N LYS A 580 21.39 25.23 -36.06
CA LYS A 580 20.57 25.78 -37.14
C LYS A 580 19.93 24.75 -38.06
N ALA A 581 20.33 23.51 -37.95
CA ALA A 581 19.79 22.43 -38.77
C ALA A 581 18.42 21.92 -38.25
N VAL A 582 17.61 21.48 -39.20
CA VAL A 582 16.47 20.60 -38.85
C VAL A 582 17.00 19.18 -38.78
N VAL A 583 16.93 18.59 -37.63
CA VAL A 583 17.43 17.24 -37.34
C VAL A 583 16.28 16.27 -37.24
N SER A 584 16.33 15.16 -37.94
CA SER A 584 15.37 14.07 -37.81
C SER A 584 16.09 12.71 -37.86
N ALA A 585 15.54 11.72 -37.13
CA ALA A 585 16.07 10.35 -37.16
C ALA A 585 15.98 9.79 -38.57
N TYR A 586 17.05 9.14 -39.03
CA TYR A 586 17.05 8.45 -40.33
C TYR A 586 16.30 7.12 -40.23
N PRO A 587 15.32 6.84 -41.12
CA PRO A 587 14.51 5.65 -41.00
C PRO A 587 15.36 4.36 -41.06
N GLY A 588 15.09 3.45 -40.12
CA GLY A 588 15.68 2.12 -40.08
C GLY A 588 17.08 2.01 -39.46
N THR A 589 17.63 3.09 -38.89
CA THR A 589 18.91 3.05 -38.17
C THR A 589 18.85 3.88 -36.89
N SER A 590 19.47 3.38 -35.81
CA SER A 590 19.56 4.07 -34.53
C SER A 590 20.78 5.01 -34.42
N SER A 591 21.69 4.99 -35.40
CA SER A 591 22.96 5.74 -35.40
C SER A 591 23.09 6.74 -36.54
N SER A 592 21.99 7.06 -37.22
CA SER A 592 22.00 8.00 -38.36
C SER A 592 20.86 9.01 -38.25
N TRP A 593 21.16 10.23 -38.66
CA TRP A 593 20.23 11.37 -38.63
C TRP A 593 20.28 12.14 -39.95
N SER A 594 19.15 12.67 -40.35
CA SER A 594 19.05 13.61 -41.47
C SER A 594 19.23 15.03 -40.95
N LEU A 595 20.15 15.76 -41.56
CA LEU A 595 20.40 17.17 -41.29
C LEU A 595 19.97 17.99 -42.51
N SER A 596 19.19 19.04 -42.31
CA SER A 596 18.74 19.91 -43.36
C SER A 596 18.83 21.37 -42.93
N TRP A 597 19.54 22.17 -43.70
CA TRP A 597 19.59 23.62 -43.53
C TRP A 597 18.79 24.30 -44.64
N LYS A 598 17.84 25.12 -44.29
CA LYS A 598 17.06 25.90 -45.22
C LYS A 598 17.80 27.20 -45.54
N ALA A 599 18.33 27.28 -46.77
CA ALA A 599 19.00 28.49 -47.25
C ALA A 599 18.04 29.66 -47.41
N PRO A 600 18.52 30.93 -47.39
CA PRO A 600 17.69 32.12 -47.57
C PRO A 600 16.88 32.14 -48.85
N ASP A 601 17.36 31.50 -49.91
CA ASP A 601 16.67 31.35 -51.20
C ASP A 601 15.64 30.21 -51.23
N GLY A 602 15.45 29.53 -50.12
CA GLY A 602 14.47 28.47 -49.93
C GLY A 602 15.00 27.06 -50.30
N LEU A 603 16.23 26.96 -50.82
CA LEU A 603 16.87 25.69 -51.13
C LEU A 603 17.25 24.92 -49.85
N LEU A 604 17.19 23.59 -49.92
CA LEU A 604 17.56 22.74 -48.79
C LEU A 604 18.97 22.20 -48.98
N LEU A 605 19.81 22.37 -47.97
CA LEU A 605 21.16 21.82 -47.93
C LEU A 605 21.12 20.58 -47.05
N ASN A 606 21.18 19.40 -47.65
CA ASN A 606 20.89 18.13 -46.99
C ASN A 606 22.16 17.30 -46.76
N TYR A 607 22.26 16.76 -45.56
CA TYR A 607 23.32 15.82 -45.20
C TYR A 607 22.73 14.70 -44.36
N THR A 608 23.41 13.54 -44.36
CA THR A 608 23.14 12.47 -43.41
C THR A 608 24.33 12.36 -42.46
N LEU A 609 24.05 12.40 -41.18
CA LEU A 609 25.03 12.20 -40.12
C LEU A 609 24.97 10.74 -39.65
N ARG A 610 26.12 10.09 -39.50
CA ARG A 610 26.27 8.78 -38.86
C ARG A 610 27.27 8.88 -37.73
N THR A 611 26.93 8.41 -36.56
CA THR A 611 27.76 8.43 -35.35
C THR A 611 28.33 7.04 -35.08
N GLU A 612 29.44 6.98 -34.36
CA GLU A 612 30.06 5.71 -33.93
C GLU A 612 29.39 5.18 -32.65
N ALA A 613 28.95 6.06 -31.78
CA ALA A 613 28.20 5.75 -30.55
C ALA A 613 27.20 6.86 -30.22
N GLY A 614 26.04 6.47 -29.71
CA GLY A 614 25.01 7.39 -29.28
C GLY A 614 24.62 8.45 -30.32
N GLU A 615 24.30 9.65 -29.87
CA GLU A 615 23.90 10.79 -30.70
C GLU A 615 25.10 11.59 -31.23
N GLY A 616 26.31 11.27 -30.79
CA GLY A 616 27.51 11.99 -31.19
C GLY A 616 27.46 13.49 -30.91
N PRO A 617 27.79 14.34 -31.91
CA PRO A 617 27.77 15.80 -31.71
C PRO A 617 26.37 16.37 -31.43
N LEU A 618 25.30 15.67 -31.78
CA LEU A 618 23.91 16.10 -31.49
C LEU A 618 23.62 16.10 -30.01
N ALA A 619 24.28 15.23 -29.23
CA ALA A 619 24.12 15.19 -27.78
C ALA A 619 24.45 16.54 -27.11
N LEU A 620 25.40 17.29 -27.67
CA LEU A 620 25.80 18.60 -27.15
C LEU A 620 24.70 19.68 -27.29
N LEU A 621 23.73 19.47 -28.17
CA LEU A 621 22.57 20.34 -28.29
C LEU A 621 21.67 20.32 -27.04
N ALA A 622 21.75 19.27 -26.21
CA ALA A 622 21.07 19.19 -24.93
C ALA A 622 21.54 20.24 -23.92
N LEU A 623 22.71 20.83 -24.14
CA LEU A 623 23.24 21.90 -23.28
C LEU A 623 22.61 23.28 -23.53
N ARG A 624 21.80 23.42 -24.58
CA ARG A 624 21.08 24.67 -24.85
C ARG A 624 20.14 25.01 -23.70
N ASN A 625 20.30 26.18 -23.10
CA ASN A 625 19.53 26.63 -21.95
C ASN A 625 19.62 25.74 -20.72
N PHE A 626 20.58 24.81 -20.69
CA PHE A 626 20.81 23.96 -19.53
C PHE A 626 21.32 24.82 -18.36
N THR A 627 20.73 24.58 -17.21
CA THR A 627 21.17 25.16 -15.93
C THR A 627 21.38 24.05 -14.92
N LEU A 628 22.48 24.12 -14.19
CA LEU A 628 22.74 23.18 -13.12
C LEU A 628 21.88 23.53 -11.91
N PRO A 629 21.04 22.61 -11.41
CA PRO A 629 20.18 22.87 -10.25
C PRO A 629 21.00 23.19 -9.02
N GLU A 630 20.55 24.15 -8.22
CA GLU A 630 21.23 24.60 -7.01
C GLU A 630 21.03 23.67 -5.82
N THR A 631 20.00 22.80 -5.88
CA THR A 631 19.64 21.90 -4.80
C THR A 631 19.55 20.45 -5.27
N ILE A 632 20.08 19.54 -4.45
CA ILE A 632 19.95 18.09 -4.63
C ILE A 632 18.59 17.63 -4.12
N PHE A 633 18.20 18.09 -2.93
CA PHE A 633 16.97 17.71 -2.24
C PHE A 633 16.01 18.89 -2.17
N SER A 634 14.72 18.59 -2.38
CA SER A 634 13.62 19.48 -2.09
C SER A 634 13.38 19.47 -0.58
N VAL A 635 13.86 20.46 0.13
CA VAL A 635 13.53 20.65 1.54
C VAL A 635 12.17 21.34 1.59
N ARG A 636 11.13 20.68 2.15
CA ARG A 636 9.89 21.37 2.47
C ARG A 636 10.23 22.40 3.54
N ALA A 637 10.12 23.67 3.20
CA ALA A 637 10.10 24.73 4.20
C ALA A 637 9.10 24.32 5.28
N SER A 638 9.56 24.23 6.52
CA SER A 638 8.66 24.11 7.67
C SER A 638 7.65 25.22 7.50
N ALA A 639 6.37 24.86 7.37
CA ALA A 639 5.31 25.85 7.29
C ALA A 639 5.51 26.76 8.49
N GLU A 640 5.90 28.00 8.23
CA GLU A 640 5.91 29.06 9.22
C GLU A 640 4.56 28.98 9.92
N ARG A 641 4.60 28.84 11.25
CA ARG A 641 3.44 29.02 12.09
C ARG A 641 2.91 30.41 11.77
N VAL A 642 1.82 30.45 11.00
CA VAL A 642 1.00 31.67 10.96
C VAL A 642 0.54 31.87 12.40
N PRO A 643 0.91 32.98 13.07
CA PRO A 643 0.34 33.28 14.37
C PRO A 643 -1.16 33.43 14.16
N LEU A 644 -1.94 32.61 14.86
CA LEU A 644 -3.36 32.89 15.06
C LEU A 644 -3.42 34.22 15.79
N THR A 645 -3.65 35.30 15.06
CA THR A 645 -4.13 36.54 15.66
C THR A 645 -5.55 36.28 16.10
N ASP A 646 -5.73 36.18 17.41
CA ASP A 646 -7.00 36.33 18.09
C ASP A 646 -7.50 37.78 17.83
N ASP A 647 -8.25 37.98 16.76
CA ASP A 647 -9.14 39.09 16.62
C ASP A 647 -10.53 38.67 17.11
N ILE A 648 -10.76 38.90 18.38
CA ILE A 648 -12.09 38.96 18.98
C ILE A 648 -12.68 40.31 18.55
N PRO A 649 -13.79 40.35 17.82
CA PRO A 649 -14.51 41.60 17.65
C PRO A 649 -15.22 41.94 18.98
N GLY A 650 -14.82 43.04 19.58
CA GLY A 650 -15.49 43.61 20.72
C GLY A 650 -16.93 43.96 20.39
N GLU A 651 -17.83 43.56 21.29
CA GLU A 651 -19.16 44.15 21.42
C GLU A 651 -19.02 45.63 21.73
N GLU A 652 -19.49 46.51 20.84
CA GLU A 652 -19.93 47.85 21.23
C GLU A 652 -21.45 47.91 21.12
N GLY A 653 -22.02 48.20 22.27
CA GLY A 653 -23.43 48.41 22.44
C GLY A 653 -23.94 49.71 21.81
N TYR A 654 -25.15 49.64 21.39
CA TYR A 654 -26.27 50.54 21.65
C TYR A 654 -27.58 49.84 21.25
#